data_bdf521b5365a4b23fc91d15208d6e453
#
_entry.id   bdf521b5365a4b23fc91d15208d6e453
#
_cell.length_a   1.000
_cell.length_b   1.000
_cell.length_c   1.000
_cell.angle_alpha   90.00
_cell.angle_beta   90.00
_cell.angle_gamma   90.00
#
_symmetry.space_group_name_H-M   'P 1'
#
loop_
_entity.id
_entity.type
_entity.pdbx_description
1 polymer ?
#
loop_
_entity_poly.entity_id
_entity_poly.type
_entity_poly.pdbx_seq_one_letter_code
_entity_poly.pdbx_strand_id
1 'polypeptide(L)'
;MTTQQGPQRQGRTPAGPRTLAEELRARPDDAIAALLRSRPDLLNPVPGDLTQLSARLSSRASALRALERLDRFTLQVAEALATTPDGTGLATVRTLLTGPSKVKPHPGATPLTPADRSAVAAALPRAIATLRDRALLWGPDNRLRLVLAVREALAPTAANPGRTGLGPTLAEATTGMSPARLQQLLASAGQPATPDPVTAVAALTALLTDRARCAALLDTAPEAALRLLERLVWGPPTGTVPDATRPVTAEDAQSPVEWLLARGLLLPTSPGSVVLPRELALHLRGGRTHRTVEPLQPEPAPAAPPRDPQAVDNAAAGQAHTAVRTVEELLEAWSLTPPPTLRAGGLGVRDLKRAAQTLETTEQQAAFWLELAYTAGLLAPDGEADECWAPTPGYDSWLQLDTAERWSVLASAWLAATRVPALAGTPDGKGKPRAALGPELDRTLAPSVRRAALALLAELPPGTPATAEELLPTLRWQRPLRGGPTGPDGRELRDDLATWTLAEAELLGITGRGALAAPARALLTAESDPAEVLAPLLPQPLDHVILQPDLTAIAPGPLLTPLAQALALCADIESKGGATVYRFTPNSVRRALDAGRTAADLQTFLAQHSRTPVPQPLAYLIDDVARRHGILRVGAASSYLRCDDPALLNEVLADRRAADLRLRLLAPTVLASQAAPDVLLAALRTMGYAPAAESAEGDVLITRPDSHRTPPRTAPTPVPDGPPTPDDTLLAAAIKAIRAGDRAATATRREPTPDPRQLPRTAAAETLAALQTAVLLGERMWIGYLNAEGIASQRIIDPVKVEGGFVTAFDHHADELRTFALHRITGVAELDE
;
A
#
# COMPACT_ATOMS: atom_id res chain seq x y z
N MET A 1 -33.33 -65.82 -36.37
CA MET A 1 -32.25 -64.76 -36.32
C MET A 1 -32.63 -63.73 -35.29
N THR A 2 -32.16 -63.93 -34.08
CA THR A 2 -32.49 -63.06 -32.91
C THR A 2 -31.24 -62.28 -32.58
N THR A 3 -31.28 -60.99 -32.84
CA THR A 3 -30.20 -60.03 -32.58
C THR A 3 -30.24 -59.68 -31.07
N GLN A 4 -29.27 -60.10 -30.33
CA GLN A 4 -29.03 -59.68 -28.95
C GLN A 4 -28.45 -58.21 -28.98
N GLN A 5 -29.19 -57.28 -28.41
CA GLN A 5 -28.69 -55.96 -28.06
C GLN A 5 -27.85 -56.08 -26.78
N GLY A 6 -26.57 -55.69 -26.86
CA GLY A 6 -25.70 -55.62 -25.71
C GLY A 6 -26.09 -54.44 -24.77
N PRO A 7 -25.72 -54.50 -23.48
CA PRO A 7 -26.12 -53.46 -22.51
C PRO A 7 -25.46 -52.14 -22.84
N GLN A 8 -26.28 -51.10 -23.01
CA GLN A 8 -25.85 -49.70 -23.11
C GLN A 8 -25.04 -49.33 -21.85
N ARG A 9 -23.78 -48.95 -22.03
CA ARG A 9 -22.96 -48.37 -20.98
C ARG A 9 -23.64 -47.04 -20.54
N GLN A 10 -24.26 -47.08 -19.36
CA GLN A 10 -24.70 -45.88 -18.68
C GLN A 10 -23.52 -44.92 -18.55
N GLY A 11 -23.64 -43.74 -19.12
CA GLY A 11 -22.64 -42.66 -19.07
C GLY A 11 -22.29 -42.34 -17.63
N ARG A 12 -21.07 -42.64 -17.21
CA ARG A 12 -20.49 -42.14 -15.97
C ARG A 12 -20.50 -40.62 -16.03
N THR A 13 -21.32 -39.99 -15.21
CA THR A 13 -21.21 -38.56 -14.94
C THR A 13 -19.74 -38.26 -14.66
N PRO A 14 -19.10 -37.29 -15.32
CA PRO A 14 -17.70 -36.99 -15.10
C PRO A 14 -17.49 -36.67 -13.62
N ALA A 15 -16.63 -37.41 -12.97
CA ALA A 15 -16.27 -37.16 -11.57
C ALA A 15 -15.69 -35.73 -11.50
N GLY A 16 -16.27 -34.88 -10.66
CA GLY A 16 -15.79 -33.50 -10.47
C GLY A 16 -14.30 -33.45 -10.08
N PRO A 17 -13.67 -32.28 -10.21
CA PRO A 17 -12.24 -32.12 -10.01
C PRO A 17 -11.81 -32.64 -8.63
N ARG A 18 -10.70 -33.39 -8.63
CA ARG A 18 -10.15 -34.04 -7.42
C ARG A 18 -9.13 -33.17 -6.71
N THR A 19 -8.54 -32.24 -7.45
CA THR A 19 -7.52 -31.31 -6.96
C THR A 19 -7.82 -29.87 -7.37
N LEU A 20 -7.24 -28.89 -6.68
CA LEU A 20 -7.34 -27.48 -7.04
C LEU A 20 -6.74 -27.22 -8.43
N ALA A 21 -5.66 -27.92 -8.80
CA ALA A 21 -5.06 -27.79 -10.12
C ALA A 21 -6.01 -28.24 -11.24
N GLU A 22 -6.76 -29.35 -11.04
CA GLU A 22 -7.80 -29.79 -11.97
C GLU A 22 -8.96 -28.80 -12.09
N GLU A 23 -9.38 -28.20 -10.97
CA GLU A 23 -10.37 -27.11 -10.94
C GLU A 23 -9.92 -25.92 -11.76
N LEU A 24 -8.65 -25.49 -11.59
CA LEU A 24 -8.06 -24.37 -12.35
C LEU A 24 -7.95 -24.69 -13.85
N ARG A 25 -7.65 -25.93 -14.23
CA ARG A 25 -7.62 -26.36 -15.64
C ARG A 25 -8.98 -26.23 -16.31
N ALA A 26 -10.05 -26.50 -15.57
CA ALA A 26 -11.41 -26.37 -16.08
C ALA A 26 -11.89 -24.91 -16.21
N ARG A 27 -11.20 -23.94 -15.60
CA ARG A 27 -11.58 -22.53 -15.67
C ARG A 27 -11.23 -21.93 -17.02
N PRO A 28 -12.09 -21.09 -17.62
CA PRO A 28 -11.75 -20.31 -18.81
C PRO A 28 -10.69 -19.23 -18.52
N ASP A 29 -10.07 -18.70 -19.57
CA ASP A 29 -8.93 -17.78 -19.44
C ASP A 29 -9.32 -16.44 -18.80
N ASP A 30 -10.53 -15.95 -19.04
CA ASP A 30 -11.10 -14.76 -18.39
C ASP A 30 -11.24 -14.94 -16.86
N ALA A 31 -11.66 -16.14 -16.41
CA ALA A 31 -11.74 -16.44 -14.98
C ALA A 31 -10.34 -16.56 -14.34
N ILE A 32 -9.34 -17.08 -15.07
CA ILE A 32 -7.94 -17.05 -14.62
C ILE A 32 -7.42 -15.60 -14.59
N ALA A 33 -7.75 -14.78 -15.59
CA ALA A 33 -7.39 -13.34 -15.59
C ALA A 33 -7.98 -12.62 -14.37
N ALA A 34 -9.27 -12.83 -14.08
CA ALA A 34 -9.93 -12.24 -12.92
C ALA A 34 -9.28 -12.68 -11.59
N LEU A 35 -8.92 -13.97 -11.47
CA LEU A 35 -8.18 -14.49 -10.34
C LEU A 35 -6.82 -13.76 -10.18
N LEU A 36 -6.03 -13.67 -11.22
CA LEU A 36 -4.69 -13.05 -11.19
C LEU A 36 -4.76 -11.53 -10.93
N ARG A 37 -5.79 -10.82 -11.43
CA ARG A 37 -6.04 -9.41 -11.07
C ARG A 37 -6.37 -9.27 -9.59
N SER A 38 -7.20 -10.17 -9.04
CA SER A 38 -7.57 -10.13 -7.62
C SER A 38 -6.44 -10.56 -6.69
N ARG A 39 -5.47 -11.31 -7.21
CA ARG A 39 -4.31 -11.86 -6.48
C ARG A 39 -3.01 -11.65 -7.25
N PRO A 40 -2.51 -10.41 -7.36
CA PRO A 40 -1.30 -10.07 -8.11
C PRO A 40 -0.03 -10.72 -7.51
N ASP A 41 -0.05 -11.13 -6.25
CA ASP A 41 1.02 -11.88 -5.59
C ASP A 41 1.36 -13.21 -6.29
N LEU A 42 0.44 -13.76 -7.06
CA LEU A 42 0.63 -15.02 -7.79
C LEU A 42 1.49 -14.87 -9.05
N LEU A 43 1.68 -13.64 -9.54
CA LEU A 43 2.45 -13.34 -10.74
C LEU A 43 3.93 -13.01 -10.47
N ASN A 44 4.36 -12.98 -9.23
CA ASN A 44 5.73 -12.63 -8.89
C ASN A 44 6.46 -13.79 -8.16
N PRO A 45 7.28 -14.54 -8.92
CA PRO A 45 7.45 -14.62 -10.39
C PRO A 45 6.23 -15.28 -11.08
N VAL A 46 6.09 -15.16 -12.41
CA VAL A 46 5.01 -15.82 -13.16
C VAL A 46 5.10 -17.34 -13.01
N PRO A 47 3.99 -18.05 -12.66
CA PRO A 47 3.99 -19.53 -12.59
C PRO A 47 4.20 -20.16 -13.97
N GLY A 48 4.95 -21.25 -14.02
CA GLY A 48 5.21 -21.97 -15.27
C GLY A 48 4.01 -22.79 -15.77
N ASP A 49 3.13 -23.24 -14.86
CA ASP A 49 1.95 -24.08 -15.17
C ASP A 49 0.86 -23.90 -14.09
N LEU A 50 -0.30 -24.54 -14.30
CA LEU A 50 -1.43 -24.50 -13.35
C LEU A 50 -1.17 -25.30 -12.06
N THR A 51 -0.25 -26.24 -12.06
CA THR A 51 0.15 -26.96 -10.84
C THR A 51 0.97 -26.05 -9.94
N GLN A 52 1.92 -25.29 -10.50
CA GLN A 52 2.67 -24.29 -9.76
C GLN A 52 1.76 -23.13 -9.28
N LEU A 53 0.80 -22.70 -10.10
CA LEU A 53 -0.20 -21.71 -9.69
C LEU A 53 -1.00 -22.23 -8.50
N SER A 54 -1.46 -23.49 -8.53
CA SER A 54 -2.18 -24.14 -7.43
C SER A 54 -1.33 -24.21 -6.15
N ALA A 55 -0.05 -24.56 -6.27
CA ALA A 55 0.87 -24.58 -5.13
C ALA A 55 1.05 -23.18 -4.49
N ARG A 56 1.19 -22.13 -5.30
CA ARG A 56 1.27 -20.76 -4.79
C ARG A 56 -0.01 -20.29 -4.13
N LEU A 57 -1.17 -20.56 -4.74
CA LEU A 57 -2.48 -20.30 -4.15
C LEU A 57 -2.63 -20.93 -2.76
N SER A 58 -2.02 -22.11 -2.59
CA SER A 58 -2.03 -22.87 -1.34
C SER A 58 -0.94 -22.47 -0.35
N SER A 59 -0.09 -21.50 -0.67
CA SER A 59 0.90 -20.97 0.28
C SER A 59 0.24 -20.12 1.36
N ARG A 60 0.73 -20.23 2.61
CA ARG A 60 0.19 -19.49 3.77
C ARG A 60 0.19 -17.98 3.54
N ALA A 61 1.29 -17.42 3.03
CA ALA A 61 1.42 -15.98 2.80
C ALA A 61 0.40 -15.45 1.78
N SER A 62 0.22 -16.18 0.66
CA SER A 62 -0.73 -15.81 -0.38
C SER A 62 -2.18 -15.99 0.09
N ALA A 63 -2.48 -17.05 0.85
CA ALA A 63 -3.79 -17.27 1.46
C ALA A 63 -4.18 -16.15 2.44
N LEU A 64 -3.27 -15.74 3.33
CA LEU A 64 -3.51 -14.64 4.29
C LEU A 64 -3.78 -13.31 3.57
N ARG A 65 -2.98 -12.95 2.54
CA ARG A 65 -3.24 -11.73 1.73
C ARG A 65 -4.60 -11.76 1.05
N ALA A 66 -5.04 -12.93 0.59
CA ALA A 66 -6.34 -13.05 -0.03
C ALA A 66 -7.49 -12.94 0.99
N LEU A 67 -7.31 -13.48 2.21
CA LEU A 67 -8.27 -13.34 3.32
C LEU A 67 -8.43 -11.88 3.76
N GLU A 68 -7.35 -11.11 3.80
CA GLU A 68 -7.40 -9.68 4.12
C GLU A 68 -8.24 -8.83 3.14
N ARG A 69 -8.50 -9.36 1.96
CA ARG A 69 -9.31 -8.71 0.92
C ARG A 69 -10.79 -9.14 0.91
N LEU A 70 -11.21 -9.99 1.86
CA LEU A 70 -12.60 -10.43 2.00
C LEU A 70 -13.41 -9.41 2.82
N ASP A 71 -14.70 -9.31 2.48
CA ASP A 71 -15.68 -8.65 3.34
C ASP A 71 -16.02 -9.52 4.55
N ARG A 72 -16.72 -8.91 5.51
CA ARG A 72 -17.06 -9.54 6.79
C ARG A 72 -17.89 -10.81 6.63
N PHE A 73 -18.90 -10.79 5.76
CA PHE A 73 -19.76 -11.96 5.59
C PHE A 73 -19.05 -13.10 4.85
N THR A 74 -18.31 -12.78 3.79
CA THR A 74 -17.51 -13.77 3.07
C THR A 74 -16.46 -14.42 3.98
N LEU A 75 -15.86 -13.64 4.89
CA LEU A 75 -14.96 -14.16 5.91
C LEU A 75 -15.68 -15.09 6.89
N GLN A 76 -16.88 -14.71 7.38
CA GLN A 76 -17.69 -15.56 8.27
C GLN A 76 -18.06 -16.90 7.61
N VAL A 77 -18.35 -16.89 6.31
CA VAL A 77 -18.58 -18.12 5.54
C VAL A 77 -17.32 -19.00 5.50
N ALA A 78 -16.15 -18.41 5.27
CA ALA A 78 -14.88 -19.14 5.28
C ALA A 78 -14.54 -19.67 6.69
N GLU A 79 -14.77 -18.88 7.73
CA GLU A 79 -14.61 -19.27 9.14
C GLU A 79 -15.55 -20.46 9.50
N ALA A 80 -16.81 -20.42 9.04
CA ALA A 80 -17.75 -21.53 9.24
C ALA A 80 -17.28 -22.80 8.52
N LEU A 81 -16.82 -22.69 7.27
CA LEU A 81 -16.23 -23.82 6.52
C LEU A 81 -14.98 -24.37 7.21
N ALA A 82 -14.15 -23.54 7.81
CA ALA A 82 -12.94 -23.98 8.52
C ALA A 82 -13.26 -24.82 9.77
N THR A 83 -14.46 -24.72 10.33
CA THR A 83 -14.92 -25.54 11.48
C THR A 83 -15.42 -26.92 11.08
N THR A 84 -15.58 -27.19 9.77
CA THR A 84 -16.15 -28.45 9.25
C THR A 84 -15.09 -29.31 8.56
N PRO A 85 -15.31 -30.61 8.39
CA PRO A 85 -14.48 -31.44 7.52
C PRO A 85 -14.52 -30.99 6.06
N ASP A 86 -13.51 -31.39 5.29
CA ASP A 86 -13.48 -31.19 3.85
C ASP A 86 -14.62 -31.89 3.13
N GLY A 87 -15.17 -31.22 2.13
CA GLY A 87 -16.29 -31.76 1.35
C GLY A 87 -17.65 -31.51 1.97
N THR A 88 -17.77 -30.50 2.81
CA THR A 88 -19.03 -30.04 3.42
C THR A 88 -19.96 -29.43 2.37
N GLY A 89 -21.25 -29.72 2.43
CA GLY A 89 -22.25 -29.12 1.53
C GLY A 89 -22.72 -27.73 1.96
N LEU A 90 -23.18 -26.93 1.00
CA LEU A 90 -23.69 -25.58 1.19
C LEU A 90 -24.81 -25.50 2.24
N ALA A 91 -25.69 -26.50 2.31
CA ALA A 91 -26.77 -26.57 3.29
C ALA A 91 -26.25 -26.63 4.73
N THR A 92 -25.14 -27.33 4.97
CA THR A 92 -24.48 -27.38 6.29
C THR A 92 -23.88 -26.03 6.65
N VAL A 93 -23.22 -25.35 5.69
CA VAL A 93 -22.67 -24.00 5.91
C VAL A 93 -23.78 -23.02 6.31
N ARG A 94 -24.92 -23.06 5.61
CA ARG A 94 -26.06 -22.24 5.97
C ARG A 94 -26.56 -22.54 7.39
N THR A 95 -26.62 -23.81 7.77
CA THR A 95 -27.02 -24.20 9.13
C THR A 95 -26.04 -23.72 10.19
N LEU A 96 -24.73 -23.74 9.92
CA LEU A 96 -23.70 -23.23 10.83
C LEU A 96 -23.76 -21.71 11.00
N LEU A 97 -24.24 -20.98 10.01
CA LEU A 97 -24.44 -19.53 10.11
C LEU A 97 -25.73 -19.17 10.82
N THR A 98 -26.84 -19.89 10.54
CA THR A 98 -28.20 -19.52 11.02
C THR A 98 -28.70 -20.35 12.19
N GLY A 99 -28.08 -21.48 12.48
CA GLY A 99 -28.62 -22.53 13.30
C GLY A 99 -29.81 -23.26 12.61
N PRO A 100 -30.22 -24.44 13.06
CA PRO A 100 -31.40 -25.12 12.57
C PRO A 100 -32.69 -24.39 12.96
N SER A 101 -33.68 -24.45 12.07
CA SER A 101 -34.91 -23.65 12.18
C SER A 101 -35.84 -24.00 13.38
N LYS A 102 -35.70 -25.21 13.93
CA LYS A 102 -36.61 -25.73 14.96
C LYS A 102 -36.01 -25.81 16.37
N VAL A 103 -34.82 -25.26 16.60
CA VAL A 103 -34.13 -25.37 17.90
C VAL A 103 -34.15 -24.04 18.60
N LYS A 104 -34.60 -24.06 19.86
CA LYS A 104 -34.48 -22.89 20.76
C LYS A 104 -32.97 -22.63 21.00
N PRO A 105 -32.51 -21.40 20.80
CA PRO A 105 -31.14 -21.06 21.15
C PRO A 105 -30.94 -21.17 22.67
N HIS A 106 -29.73 -21.57 23.08
CA HIS A 106 -29.32 -21.57 24.49
C HIS A 106 -29.45 -20.14 25.08
N PRO A 107 -29.74 -19.99 26.37
CA PRO A 107 -29.72 -18.70 27.04
C PRO A 107 -28.41 -17.94 26.74
N GLY A 108 -28.51 -16.67 26.36
CA GLY A 108 -27.35 -15.83 25.95
C GLY A 108 -27.04 -15.79 24.47
N ALA A 109 -27.68 -16.64 23.63
CA ALA A 109 -27.61 -16.52 22.18
C ALA A 109 -28.70 -15.61 21.65
N THR A 110 -28.37 -14.52 20.96
CA THR A 110 -29.36 -13.65 20.29
C THR A 110 -30.10 -14.47 19.22
N PRO A 111 -31.43 -14.61 19.28
CA PRO A 111 -32.20 -15.32 18.26
C PRO A 111 -32.08 -14.56 16.93
N LEU A 112 -31.81 -15.32 15.84
CA LEU A 112 -31.90 -14.75 14.50
C LEU A 112 -33.37 -14.64 14.08
N THR A 113 -33.74 -13.45 13.61
CA THR A 113 -35.06 -13.21 13.06
C THR A 113 -35.25 -13.96 11.72
N PRO A 114 -36.50 -14.13 11.26
CA PRO A 114 -36.75 -14.65 9.91
C PRO A 114 -36.08 -13.79 8.81
N ALA A 115 -36.01 -12.49 9.00
CA ALA A 115 -35.35 -11.55 8.09
C ALA A 115 -33.84 -11.81 8.03
N ASP A 116 -33.15 -11.99 9.17
CA ASP A 116 -31.73 -12.34 9.20
C ASP A 116 -31.43 -13.65 8.46
N ARG A 117 -32.26 -14.66 8.65
CA ARG A 117 -32.14 -15.95 7.95
C ARG A 117 -32.31 -15.80 6.44
N SER A 118 -33.26 -14.95 6.02
CA SER A 118 -33.48 -14.63 4.61
C SER A 118 -32.28 -13.87 4.01
N ALA A 119 -31.76 -12.88 4.73
CA ALA A 119 -30.57 -12.11 4.31
C ALA A 119 -29.34 -13.01 4.17
N VAL A 120 -29.10 -13.94 5.11
CA VAL A 120 -28.02 -14.93 5.00
C VAL A 120 -28.23 -15.84 3.78
N ALA A 121 -29.45 -16.31 3.54
CA ALA A 121 -29.74 -17.17 2.38
C ALA A 121 -29.51 -16.43 1.04
N ALA A 122 -29.84 -15.16 0.97
CA ALA A 122 -29.61 -14.33 -0.22
C ALA A 122 -28.12 -13.99 -0.45
N ALA A 123 -27.37 -13.70 0.60
CA ALA A 123 -25.96 -13.30 0.50
C ALA A 123 -24.99 -14.49 0.32
N LEU A 124 -25.36 -15.69 0.83
CA LEU A 124 -24.47 -16.86 0.83
C LEU A 124 -23.96 -17.28 -0.56
N PRO A 125 -24.76 -17.32 -1.64
CA PRO A 125 -24.25 -17.65 -2.97
C PRO A 125 -23.15 -16.72 -3.45
N ARG A 126 -23.29 -15.41 -3.21
CA ARG A 126 -22.29 -14.39 -3.56
C ARG A 126 -20.98 -14.60 -2.78
N ALA A 127 -21.07 -14.88 -1.48
CA ALA A 127 -19.89 -15.14 -0.66
C ALA A 127 -19.15 -16.40 -1.13
N ILE A 128 -19.87 -17.48 -1.48
CA ILE A 128 -19.28 -18.70 -2.06
C ILE A 128 -18.62 -18.40 -3.42
N ALA A 129 -19.27 -17.64 -4.29
CA ALA A 129 -18.69 -17.23 -5.56
C ALA A 129 -17.39 -16.43 -5.36
N THR A 130 -17.40 -15.43 -4.47
CA THR A 130 -16.20 -14.65 -4.13
C THR A 130 -15.04 -15.53 -3.64
N LEU A 131 -15.31 -16.52 -2.79
CA LEU A 131 -14.28 -17.45 -2.32
C LEU A 131 -13.74 -18.32 -3.46
N ARG A 132 -14.60 -18.75 -4.39
CA ARG A 132 -14.21 -19.53 -5.57
C ARG A 132 -13.41 -18.67 -6.55
N ASP A 133 -13.86 -17.47 -6.87
CA ASP A 133 -13.20 -16.56 -7.79
C ASP A 133 -11.76 -16.25 -7.36
N ARG A 134 -11.54 -16.14 -6.05
CA ARG A 134 -10.21 -15.97 -5.44
C ARG A 134 -9.45 -17.27 -5.21
N ALA A 135 -10.00 -18.40 -5.64
CA ALA A 135 -9.43 -19.74 -5.44
C ALA A 135 -9.06 -20.05 -3.98
N LEU A 136 -9.86 -19.56 -3.02
CA LEU A 136 -9.79 -19.92 -1.59
C LEU A 136 -10.67 -21.11 -1.27
N LEU A 137 -11.68 -21.36 -2.13
CA LEU A 137 -12.65 -22.43 -2.07
C LEU A 137 -12.77 -23.10 -3.44
N TRP A 138 -12.98 -24.41 -3.49
CA TRP A 138 -13.19 -25.17 -4.71
C TRP A 138 -14.16 -26.33 -4.50
N GLY A 139 -14.57 -26.98 -5.58
CA GLY A 139 -15.52 -28.08 -5.59
C GLY A 139 -16.98 -27.64 -5.73
N PRO A 140 -17.89 -28.59 -6.01
CA PRO A 140 -19.33 -28.36 -6.20
C PRO A 140 -20.04 -28.02 -4.88
N ASP A 141 -21.26 -27.47 -4.94
CA ASP A 141 -22.01 -26.96 -3.76
C ASP A 141 -22.34 -28.07 -2.73
N ASN A 142 -22.38 -29.29 -3.14
CA ASN A 142 -22.56 -30.42 -2.24
C ASN A 142 -21.26 -30.93 -1.62
N ARG A 143 -20.09 -30.44 -2.05
CA ARG A 143 -18.77 -30.90 -1.62
C ARG A 143 -17.72 -29.78 -1.67
N LEU A 144 -17.96 -28.72 -0.90
CA LEU A 144 -17.08 -27.56 -0.78
C LEU A 144 -15.78 -27.91 -0.03
N ARG A 145 -14.65 -27.41 -0.53
CA ARG A 145 -13.32 -27.61 0.05
C ARG A 145 -12.58 -26.29 0.15
N LEU A 146 -12.18 -25.92 1.35
CA LEU A 146 -11.23 -24.80 1.55
C LEU A 146 -9.82 -25.24 1.14
N VAL A 147 -9.05 -24.32 0.58
CA VAL A 147 -7.60 -24.51 0.44
C VAL A 147 -6.99 -24.73 1.83
N LEU A 148 -6.06 -25.68 1.93
CA LEU A 148 -5.51 -26.11 3.23
C LEU A 148 -4.97 -24.94 4.07
N ALA A 149 -4.18 -24.06 3.47
CA ALA A 149 -3.63 -22.89 4.17
C ALA A 149 -4.71 -21.92 4.68
N VAL A 150 -5.85 -21.81 3.99
CA VAL A 150 -7.00 -21.03 4.44
C VAL A 150 -7.66 -21.68 5.64
N ARG A 151 -7.85 -23.00 5.59
CA ARG A 151 -8.38 -23.78 6.70
C ARG A 151 -7.50 -23.64 7.95
N GLU A 152 -6.21 -23.84 7.81
CA GLU A 152 -5.24 -23.73 8.92
C GLU A 152 -5.18 -22.31 9.52
N ALA A 153 -5.35 -21.28 8.68
CA ALA A 153 -5.35 -19.90 9.14
C ALA A 153 -6.62 -19.52 9.91
N LEU A 154 -7.77 -20.14 9.59
CA LEU A 154 -9.08 -19.80 10.14
C LEU A 154 -9.60 -20.82 11.17
N ALA A 155 -9.07 -22.05 11.17
CA ALA A 155 -9.51 -23.09 12.12
C ALA A 155 -9.24 -22.67 13.55
N PRO A 156 -10.26 -22.71 14.43
CA PRO A 156 -10.09 -22.38 15.83
C PRO A 156 -9.23 -23.44 16.52
N THR A 157 -8.29 -22.99 17.35
CA THR A 157 -7.42 -23.85 18.18
C THR A 157 -7.49 -23.40 19.64
N ALA A 158 -6.91 -24.15 20.57
CA ALA A 158 -6.83 -23.75 21.96
C ALA A 158 -6.05 -22.45 22.18
N ALA A 159 -4.97 -22.26 21.40
CA ALA A 159 -4.12 -21.06 21.47
C ALA A 159 -4.72 -19.88 20.66
N ASN A 160 -5.48 -20.16 19.60
CA ASN A 160 -6.09 -19.13 18.75
C ASN A 160 -7.55 -19.54 18.41
N PRO A 161 -8.52 -19.11 19.23
CA PRO A 161 -9.94 -19.39 18.97
C PRO A 161 -10.49 -18.60 17.74
N GLY A 162 -9.69 -17.74 17.15
CA GLY A 162 -10.09 -16.90 16.03
C GLY A 162 -11.27 -15.99 16.36
N ARG A 163 -11.92 -15.50 15.32
CA ARG A 163 -13.10 -14.62 15.47
C ARG A 163 -14.38 -15.38 15.81
N THR A 164 -14.39 -16.70 15.63
CA THR A 164 -15.52 -17.55 16.03
C THR A 164 -15.59 -17.72 17.55
N GLY A 165 -14.48 -17.59 18.26
CA GLY A 165 -14.38 -17.90 19.69
C GLY A 165 -14.68 -19.37 20.00
N LEU A 166 -14.51 -20.25 19.01
CA LEU A 166 -14.63 -21.71 19.19
C LEU A 166 -13.30 -22.29 19.68
N GLY A 167 -13.36 -23.36 20.44
CA GLY A 167 -12.21 -24.16 20.82
C GLY A 167 -11.77 -25.16 19.73
N PRO A 168 -10.75 -25.98 20.02
CA PRO A 168 -10.35 -27.10 19.19
C PRO A 168 -11.48 -28.15 19.14
N THR A 169 -11.39 -29.09 18.18
CA THR A 169 -12.22 -30.28 18.20
C THR A 169 -11.92 -31.14 19.45
N LEU A 170 -12.85 -31.98 19.86
CA LEU A 170 -12.63 -32.91 20.93
C LEU A 170 -11.43 -33.84 20.61
N ALA A 171 -11.27 -34.26 19.37
CA ALA A 171 -10.15 -35.05 18.91
C ALA A 171 -8.80 -34.31 19.08
N GLU A 172 -8.72 -33.05 18.72
CA GLU A 172 -7.52 -32.22 18.91
C GLU A 172 -7.22 -32.00 20.40
N ALA A 173 -8.25 -31.71 21.21
CA ALA A 173 -8.12 -31.45 22.63
C ALA A 173 -7.76 -32.68 23.47
N THR A 174 -8.05 -33.87 22.96
CA THR A 174 -7.68 -35.13 23.63
C THR A 174 -6.37 -35.74 23.12
N THR A 175 -5.68 -35.04 22.18
CA THR A 175 -4.39 -35.52 21.66
C THR A 175 -3.38 -35.68 22.80
N GLY A 176 -2.76 -36.85 22.90
CA GLY A 176 -1.81 -37.22 23.95
C GLY A 176 -2.44 -37.72 25.27
N MET A 177 -3.77 -37.77 25.38
CA MET A 177 -4.40 -38.42 26.54
C MET A 177 -4.18 -39.92 26.55
N SER A 178 -3.97 -40.48 27.75
CA SER A 178 -3.82 -41.92 27.88
C SER A 178 -5.15 -42.67 27.56
N PRO A 179 -5.09 -43.90 27.01
CA PRO A 179 -6.27 -44.72 26.79
C PRO A 179 -7.13 -44.91 28.03
N ALA A 180 -6.48 -45.07 29.21
CA ALA A 180 -7.17 -45.19 30.48
C ALA A 180 -7.99 -43.95 30.83
N ARG A 181 -7.45 -42.77 30.56
CA ARG A 181 -8.18 -41.50 30.76
C ARG A 181 -9.37 -41.35 29.83
N LEU A 182 -9.24 -41.72 28.57
CA LEU A 182 -10.35 -41.71 27.59
C LEU A 182 -11.46 -42.69 27.99
N GLN A 183 -11.11 -43.86 28.53
CA GLN A 183 -12.08 -44.84 29.07
C GLN A 183 -12.81 -44.25 30.29
N GLN A 184 -12.12 -43.57 31.19
CA GLN A 184 -12.74 -42.91 32.36
C GLN A 184 -13.74 -41.85 31.90
N LEU A 185 -13.39 -41.01 30.89
CA LEU A 185 -14.26 -39.98 30.35
C LEU A 185 -15.54 -40.62 29.76
N LEU A 186 -15.40 -41.71 28.98
CA LEU A 186 -16.54 -42.43 28.42
C LEU A 186 -17.46 -42.98 29.51
N ALA A 187 -16.88 -43.66 30.52
CA ALA A 187 -17.64 -44.23 31.61
C ALA A 187 -18.39 -43.16 32.40
N SER A 188 -17.70 -42.02 32.74
CA SER A 188 -18.27 -40.89 33.44
C SER A 188 -19.35 -40.16 32.63
N ALA A 189 -19.29 -40.25 31.29
CA ALA A 189 -20.30 -39.72 30.39
C ALA A 189 -21.43 -40.74 30.08
N GLY A 190 -21.47 -41.86 30.78
CA GLY A 190 -22.50 -42.91 30.61
C GLY A 190 -22.42 -43.66 29.27
N GLN A 191 -21.21 -43.75 28.68
CA GLN A 191 -20.97 -44.45 27.43
C GLN A 191 -20.26 -45.79 27.64
N PRO A 192 -20.45 -46.81 26.78
CA PRO A 192 -19.70 -48.04 26.86
C PRO A 192 -18.20 -47.81 26.76
N ALA A 193 -17.44 -48.46 27.66
CA ALA A 193 -15.98 -48.36 27.65
C ALA A 193 -15.40 -49.13 26.46
N THR A 194 -14.36 -48.57 25.83
CA THR A 194 -13.59 -49.19 24.75
C THR A 194 -12.10 -49.02 24.99
N PRO A 195 -11.27 -50.08 24.77
CA PRO A 195 -9.83 -49.99 24.95
C PRO A 195 -9.14 -49.21 23.81
N ASP A 196 -9.77 -49.04 22.64
CA ASP A 196 -9.20 -48.35 21.50
C ASP A 196 -9.39 -46.84 21.61
N PRO A 197 -8.31 -46.08 21.67
CA PRO A 197 -8.38 -44.60 21.81
C PRO A 197 -9.15 -43.92 20.68
N VAL A 198 -9.00 -44.40 19.45
CA VAL A 198 -9.67 -43.78 18.26
C VAL A 198 -11.17 -43.95 18.38
N THR A 199 -11.62 -45.17 18.72
CA THR A 199 -13.04 -45.48 18.95
C THR A 199 -13.59 -44.68 20.15
N ALA A 200 -12.77 -44.49 21.22
CA ALA A 200 -13.15 -43.73 22.38
C ALA A 200 -13.40 -42.24 22.06
N VAL A 201 -12.50 -41.63 21.32
CA VAL A 201 -12.64 -40.23 20.88
C VAL A 201 -13.83 -40.11 19.93
N ALA A 202 -14.03 -41.05 19.01
CA ALA A 202 -15.19 -41.04 18.10
C ALA A 202 -16.52 -41.17 18.87
N ALA A 203 -16.60 -42.02 19.90
CA ALA A 203 -17.80 -42.18 20.73
C ALA A 203 -18.11 -40.90 21.54
N LEU A 204 -17.10 -40.25 22.14
CA LEU A 204 -17.26 -38.94 22.81
C LEU A 204 -17.70 -37.84 21.84
N THR A 205 -17.12 -37.80 20.64
CA THR A 205 -17.50 -36.85 19.60
C THR A 205 -18.96 -37.10 19.16
N ALA A 206 -19.36 -38.34 18.97
CA ALA A 206 -20.73 -38.72 18.63
C ALA A 206 -21.74 -38.31 19.74
N LEU A 207 -21.36 -38.47 21.00
CA LEU A 207 -22.17 -38.01 22.13
C LEU A 207 -22.39 -36.50 22.11
N LEU A 208 -21.32 -35.71 21.93
CA LEU A 208 -21.43 -34.25 21.97
C LEU A 208 -22.09 -33.67 20.68
N THR A 209 -22.05 -34.37 19.59
CA THR A 209 -22.70 -33.97 18.33
C THR A 209 -24.16 -34.40 18.26
N ASP A 210 -24.54 -35.45 18.95
CA ASP A 210 -25.94 -35.88 19.09
C ASP A 210 -26.70 -34.93 20.04
N ARG A 211 -27.65 -34.20 19.52
CA ARG A 211 -28.37 -33.20 20.29
C ARG A 211 -29.15 -33.74 21.47
N ALA A 212 -29.82 -34.87 21.29
CA ALA A 212 -30.66 -35.44 22.34
C ALA A 212 -29.79 -35.99 23.47
N ARG A 213 -28.72 -36.72 23.12
CA ARG A 213 -27.80 -37.31 24.08
C ARG A 213 -26.96 -36.24 24.82
N CYS A 214 -26.49 -35.24 24.11
CA CYS A 214 -25.77 -34.12 24.73
C CYS A 214 -26.69 -33.31 25.67
N ALA A 215 -27.92 -33.01 25.26
CA ALA A 215 -28.91 -32.34 26.12
C ALA A 215 -29.20 -33.12 27.38
N ALA A 216 -29.48 -34.44 27.25
CA ALA A 216 -29.71 -35.32 28.40
C ALA A 216 -28.53 -35.35 29.37
N LEU A 217 -27.30 -35.32 28.88
CA LEU A 217 -26.10 -35.20 29.73
C LEU A 217 -26.05 -33.83 30.46
N LEU A 218 -26.33 -32.73 29.77
CA LEU A 218 -26.37 -31.37 30.34
C LEU A 218 -27.50 -31.16 31.32
N ASP A 219 -28.63 -31.84 31.16
CA ASP A 219 -29.78 -31.78 32.10
C ASP A 219 -29.44 -32.37 33.49
N THR A 220 -28.36 -33.21 33.56
CA THR A 220 -27.85 -33.74 34.85
C THR A 220 -26.80 -32.81 35.48
N ALA A 221 -26.43 -31.69 34.81
CA ALA A 221 -25.38 -30.84 35.29
C ALA A 221 -25.83 -29.95 36.47
N PRO A 222 -24.97 -29.74 37.45
CA PRO A 222 -25.21 -28.71 38.47
C PRO A 222 -25.35 -27.32 37.82
N GLU A 223 -26.25 -26.49 38.36
CA GLU A 223 -26.48 -25.15 37.83
C GLU A 223 -25.19 -24.29 37.73
N ALA A 224 -24.27 -24.44 38.71
CA ALA A 224 -23.02 -23.76 38.71
C ALA A 224 -22.08 -24.21 37.55
N ALA A 225 -22.19 -25.47 37.10
CA ALA A 225 -21.45 -25.97 35.94
C ALA A 225 -22.02 -25.39 34.63
N LEU A 226 -23.35 -25.28 34.52
CA LEU A 226 -24.00 -24.61 33.38
C LEU A 226 -23.59 -23.12 33.27
N ARG A 227 -23.56 -22.41 34.40
CA ARG A 227 -23.09 -20.98 34.42
C ARG A 227 -21.62 -20.85 33.98
N LEU A 228 -20.76 -21.81 34.27
CA LEU A 228 -19.40 -21.83 33.76
C LEU A 228 -19.37 -22.00 32.23
N LEU A 229 -20.17 -22.92 31.70
CA LEU A 229 -20.27 -23.13 30.25
C LEU A 229 -20.81 -21.87 29.56
N GLU A 230 -21.82 -21.20 30.11
CA GLU A 230 -22.38 -19.94 29.58
C GLU A 230 -21.32 -18.84 29.43
N ARG A 231 -20.36 -18.75 30.35
CA ARG A 231 -19.25 -17.80 30.27
C ARG A 231 -18.27 -18.12 29.14
N LEU A 232 -18.04 -19.41 28.85
CA LEU A 232 -17.10 -19.89 27.85
C LEU A 232 -17.71 -19.98 26.45
N VAL A 233 -19.03 -20.11 26.34
CA VAL A 233 -19.71 -20.41 25.08
C VAL A 233 -19.51 -19.33 24.00
N TRP A 234 -19.55 -18.04 24.34
CA TRP A 234 -19.34 -16.91 23.43
C TRP A 234 -18.11 -16.05 23.76
N GLY A 235 -17.42 -16.38 24.83
CA GLY A 235 -16.15 -15.77 25.24
C GLY A 235 -14.96 -16.57 24.74
N PRO A 236 -13.77 -16.34 25.31
CA PRO A 236 -12.64 -17.22 25.12
C PRO A 236 -13.03 -18.65 25.54
N PRO A 237 -12.78 -19.69 24.72
CA PRO A 237 -13.15 -21.06 25.03
C PRO A 237 -12.28 -21.69 26.12
N THR A 238 -11.31 -20.95 26.62
CA THR A 238 -10.31 -21.38 27.62
C THR A 238 -10.57 -20.75 28.98
N GLY A 239 -10.25 -21.49 30.04
CA GLY A 239 -10.30 -21.00 31.41
C GLY A 239 -9.11 -21.46 32.24
N THR A 240 -8.73 -20.71 33.27
CA THR A 240 -7.64 -21.06 34.19
C THR A 240 -8.19 -21.87 35.34
N VAL A 241 -7.62 -23.05 35.59
CA VAL A 241 -8.05 -24.00 36.61
C VAL A 241 -6.79 -24.66 37.19
N PRO A 242 -6.56 -24.58 38.53
CA PRO A 242 -5.46 -25.31 39.14
C PRO A 242 -5.60 -26.84 38.92
N ASP A 243 -4.50 -27.50 38.67
CA ASP A 243 -4.41 -28.94 38.51
C ASP A 243 -5.40 -29.54 37.47
N ALA A 244 -5.65 -28.82 36.36
CA ALA A 244 -6.61 -29.23 35.32
C ALA A 244 -6.34 -30.64 34.73
N THR A 245 -5.10 -31.14 34.81
CA THR A 245 -4.68 -32.46 34.32
C THR A 245 -4.92 -33.57 35.31
N ARG A 246 -5.30 -33.27 36.59
CA ARG A 246 -5.60 -34.27 37.57
C ARG A 246 -6.76 -35.16 37.12
N PRO A 247 -6.61 -36.49 37.10
CA PRO A 247 -7.71 -37.38 36.79
C PRO A 247 -8.83 -37.28 37.84
N VAL A 248 -10.05 -36.98 37.38
CA VAL A 248 -11.25 -36.89 38.22
C VAL A 248 -12.28 -37.84 37.61
N THR A 249 -12.90 -38.71 38.41
CA THR A 249 -14.03 -39.55 38.03
C THR A 249 -15.36 -38.84 38.30
N ALA A 250 -16.48 -39.41 37.82
CA ALA A 250 -17.80 -38.84 38.09
C ALA A 250 -18.17 -38.84 39.57
N GLU A 251 -17.64 -39.84 40.35
CA GLU A 251 -17.87 -40.04 41.78
C GLU A 251 -17.00 -39.08 42.65
N ASP A 252 -15.78 -38.79 42.18
CA ASP A 252 -14.81 -37.94 42.93
C ASP A 252 -14.98 -36.46 42.65
N ALA A 253 -15.85 -36.03 41.78
CA ALA A 253 -16.04 -34.66 41.37
C ALA A 253 -16.70 -33.81 42.49
N GLN A 254 -15.91 -32.96 43.15
CA GLN A 254 -16.37 -32.13 44.25
C GLN A 254 -16.72 -30.67 43.86
N SER A 255 -16.27 -30.25 42.66
CA SER A 255 -16.51 -28.91 42.16
C SER A 255 -17.24 -28.93 40.79
N PRO A 256 -17.92 -27.84 40.43
CA PRO A 256 -18.56 -27.71 39.09
C PRO A 256 -17.58 -27.92 37.92
N VAL A 257 -16.33 -27.48 38.08
CA VAL A 257 -15.29 -27.65 37.06
C VAL A 257 -14.90 -29.12 36.92
N GLU A 258 -14.70 -29.81 38.07
CA GLU A 258 -14.36 -31.22 38.12
C GLU A 258 -15.50 -32.08 37.55
N TRP A 259 -16.77 -31.70 37.75
CA TRP A 259 -17.92 -32.35 37.17
C TRP A 259 -17.86 -32.33 35.63
N LEU A 260 -17.49 -31.15 35.04
CA LEU A 260 -17.31 -30.97 33.61
C LEU A 260 -16.10 -31.72 33.06
N LEU A 261 -14.97 -31.69 33.78
CA LEU A 261 -13.74 -32.38 33.39
C LEU A 261 -13.90 -33.90 33.42
N ALA A 262 -14.63 -34.43 34.39
CA ALA A 262 -14.87 -35.88 34.50
C ALA A 262 -15.66 -36.43 33.29
N ARG A 263 -16.54 -35.61 32.71
CA ARG A 263 -17.45 -36.04 31.59
C ARG A 263 -16.95 -35.56 30.22
N GLY A 264 -15.75 -34.98 30.11
CA GLY A 264 -15.22 -34.52 28.85
C GLY A 264 -15.92 -33.27 28.27
N LEU A 265 -16.72 -32.58 29.08
CA LEU A 265 -17.37 -31.31 28.69
C LEU A 265 -16.44 -30.10 28.78
N LEU A 266 -15.38 -30.20 29.58
CA LEU A 266 -14.16 -29.41 29.54
C LEU A 266 -12.97 -30.35 29.42
N LEU A 267 -11.93 -29.95 28.73
CA LEU A 267 -10.71 -30.75 28.54
C LEU A 267 -9.48 -29.94 28.99
N PRO A 268 -8.49 -30.56 29.63
CA PRO A 268 -7.25 -29.88 29.99
C PRO A 268 -6.39 -29.65 28.75
N THR A 269 -5.82 -28.47 28.62
CA THR A 269 -4.82 -28.12 27.62
C THR A 269 -3.41 -27.99 28.22
N SER A 270 -3.34 -27.71 29.51
CA SER A 270 -2.13 -27.65 30.29
C SER A 270 -2.49 -27.87 31.79
N PRO A 271 -1.52 -28.06 32.70
CA PRO A 271 -1.81 -28.22 34.15
C PRO A 271 -2.66 -27.10 34.76
N GLY A 272 -2.62 -25.90 34.20
CA GLY A 272 -3.35 -24.72 34.69
C GLY A 272 -4.48 -24.24 33.82
N SER A 273 -4.85 -24.99 32.74
CA SER A 273 -5.79 -24.48 31.76
C SER A 273 -6.73 -25.55 31.20
N VAL A 274 -7.97 -25.15 30.98
CA VAL A 274 -9.02 -26.00 30.37
C VAL A 274 -9.57 -25.33 29.11
N VAL A 275 -10.15 -26.14 28.20
CA VAL A 275 -10.80 -25.66 26.98
C VAL A 275 -12.17 -26.29 26.81
N LEU A 276 -13.10 -25.52 26.26
CA LEU A 276 -14.42 -25.98 25.82
C LEU A 276 -14.30 -26.59 24.42
N PRO A 277 -14.56 -27.91 24.23
CA PRO A 277 -14.52 -28.55 22.92
C PRO A 277 -15.52 -27.92 21.93
N ARG A 278 -15.14 -27.85 20.65
CA ARG A 278 -15.93 -27.25 19.57
C ARG A 278 -17.32 -27.87 19.44
N GLU A 279 -17.42 -29.18 19.55
CA GLU A 279 -18.66 -29.94 19.42
C GLU A 279 -19.66 -29.50 20.50
N LEU A 280 -19.23 -29.42 21.76
CA LEU A 280 -20.05 -28.94 22.86
C LEU A 280 -20.41 -27.45 22.68
N ALA A 281 -19.41 -26.62 22.30
CA ALA A 281 -19.66 -25.21 22.05
C ALA A 281 -20.71 -24.98 20.96
N LEU A 282 -20.63 -25.73 19.85
CA LEU A 282 -21.65 -25.67 18.78
C LEU A 282 -23.03 -26.15 19.28
N HIS A 283 -23.08 -27.20 20.11
CA HIS A 283 -24.35 -27.63 20.73
C HIS A 283 -24.98 -26.53 21.57
N LEU A 284 -24.21 -25.92 22.48
CA LEU A 284 -24.65 -24.83 23.35
C LEU A 284 -25.04 -23.58 22.57
N ARG A 285 -24.38 -23.28 21.45
CA ARG A 285 -24.69 -22.16 20.55
C ARG A 285 -25.90 -22.41 19.64
N GLY A 286 -26.60 -23.56 19.79
CA GLY A 286 -27.68 -23.95 18.90
C GLY A 286 -27.20 -24.22 17.46
N GLY A 287 -25.99 -24.72 17.28
CA GLY A 287 -25.38 -25.09 15.98
C GLY A 287 -24.76 -23.90 15.21
N ARG A 288 -24.58 -22.74 15.85
CA ARG A 288 -24.04 -21.55 15.18
C ARG A 288 -22.55 -21.35 15.47
N THR A 289 -21.81 -20.98 14.42
CA THR A 289 -20.38 -20.65 14.53
C THR A 289 -20.15 -19.23 15.06
N HIS A 290 -21.03 -18.28 14.73
CA HIS A 290 -20.89 -16.87 15.07
C HIS A 290 -22.02 -16.40 16.00
N ARG A 291 -21.72 -15.48 16.91
CA ARG A 291 -22.72 -14.84 17.78
C ARG A 291 -23.63 -13.95 16.96
N THR A 292 -23.02 -13.15 16.06
CA THR A 292 -23.71 -12.28 15.10
C THR A 292 -23.25 -12.63 13.69
N VAL A 293 -24.15 -12.69 12.74
CA VAL A 293 -23.87 -12.87 11.32
C VAL A 293 -24.25 -11.60 10.59
N GLU A 294 -23.36 -11.09 9.77
CA GLU A 294 -23.46 -9.77 9.13
C GLU A 294 -23.51 -9.92 7.59
N PRO A 295 -24.66 -10.42 7.04
CA PRO A 295 -24.78 -10.74 5.61
C PRO A 295 -24.86 -9.50 4.73
N LEU A 296 -25.26 -8.37 5.28
CA LEU A 296 -25.42 -7.11 4.56
C LEU A 296 -24.35 -6.11 5.02
N GLN A 297 -23.84 -5.37 4.04
CA GLN A 297 -22.96 -4.23 4.32
C GLN A 297 -23.75 -3.18 5.09
N PRO A 298 -23.24 -2.69 6.24
CA PRO A 298 -23.85 -1.54 6.90
C PRO A 298 -23.81 -0.32 5.97
N GLU A 299 -24.94 0.33 5.77
CA GLU A 299 -24.98 1.59 5.05
C GLU A 299 -24.52 2.72 5.98
N PRO A 300 -23.70 3.66 5.51
CA PRO A 300 -23.41 4.86 6.29
C PRO A 300 -24.72 5.58 6.60
N ALA A 301 -24.92 5.95 7.87
CA ALA A 301 -26.11 6.65 8.34
C ALA A 301 -25.73 8.06 8.79
N PRO A 302 -25.55 9.03 7.87
CA PRO A 302 -25.21 10.40 8.22
C PRO A 302 -26.30 11.03 9.09
N ALA A 303 -25.90 11.59 10.24
CA ALA A 303 -26.81 12.28 11.15
C ALA A 303 -27.17 13.68 10.66
N ALA A 304 -26.27 14.32 9.90
CA ALA A 304 -26.48 15.66 9.37
C ALA A 304 -27.29 15.64 8.06
N PRO A 305 -28.21 16.58 7.85
CA PRO A 305 -28.97 16.66 6.61
C PRO A 305 -28.07 17.04 5.42
N PRO A 306 -28.42 16.64 4.20
CA PRO A 306 -27.74 17.06 2.98
C PRO A 306 -27.69 18.59 2.87
N ARG A 307 -26.57 19.11 2.41
CA ARG A 307 -26.33 20.53 2.14
C ARG A 307 -26.54 20.79 0.64
N ASP A 308 -26.70 22.05 0.27
CA ASP A 308 -26.66 22.44 -1.14
C ASP A 308 -25.30 22.02 -1.77
N PRO A 309 -25.30 21.17 -2.82
CA PRO A 309 -24.08 20.72 -3.48
C PRO A 309 -23.22 21.88 -3.98
N GLN A 310 -23.82 22.96 -4.49
CA GLN A 310 -23.07 24.14 -4.93
C GLN A 310 -22.35 24.84 -3.77
N ALA A 311 -22.97 24.86 -2.58
CA ALA A 311 -22.33 25.43 -1.38
C ALA A 311 -21.18 24.54 -0.87
N VAL A 312 -21.25 23.23 -1.09
CA VAL A 312 -20.16 22.28 -0.82
C VAL A 312 -18.99 22.52 -1.78
N ASP A 313 -19.28 22.60 -3.08
CA ASP A 313 -18.29 22.80 -4.12
C ASP A 313 -17.58 24.15 -3.96
N ASN A 314 -18.31 25.22 -3.66
CA ASN A 314 -17.72 26.53 -3.40
C ASN A 314 -16.83 26.54 -2.15
N ALA A 315 -17.23 25.86 -1.08
CA ALA A 315 -16.40 25.73 0.12
C ALA A 315 -15.11 24.93 -0.17
N ALA A 316 -15.23 23.82 -0.89
CA ALA A 316 -14.11 23.01 -1.31
C ALA A 316 -13.14 23.80 -2.23
N ALA A 317 -13.67 24.54 -3.21
CA ALA A 317 -12.86 25.39 -4.10
C ALA A 317 -12.10 26.49 -3.33
N GLY A 318 -12.73 27.09 -2.31
CA GLY A 318 -12.06 28.03 -1.42
C GLY A 318 -10.88 27.39 -0.67
N GLN A 319 -11.06 26.19 -0.14
CA GLN A 319 -10.00 25.43 0.51
C GLN A 319 -8.92 24.96 -0.47
N ALA A 320 -9.29 24.50 -1.67
CA ALA A 320 -8.36 24.14 -2.73
C ALA A 320 -7.45 25.31 -3.12
N HIS A 321 -8.03 26.50 -3.27
CA HIS A 321 -7.26 27.74 -3.51
C HIS A 321 -6.31 28.05 -2.35
N THR A 322 -6.80 27.94 -1.12
CA THR A 322 -5.98 28.16 0.10
C THR A 322 -4.84 27.13 0.16
N ALA A 323 -5.10 25.85 -0.12
CA ALA A 323 -4.11 24.80 -0.11
C ALA A 323 -2.96 25.06 -1.08
N VAL A 324 -3.28 25.44 -2.34
CA VAL A 324 -2.27 25.79 -3.35
C VAL A 324 -1.41 26.95 -2.87
N ARG A 325 -2.02 27.99 -2.33
CA ARG A 325 -1.30 29.17 -1.80
C ARG A 325 -0.43 28.86 -0.59
N THR A 326 -0.90 28.02 0.32
CA THR A 326 -0.15 27.60 1.51
C THR A 326 1.11 26.84 1.12
N VAL A 327 1.01 25.90 0.16
CA VAL A 327 2.17 25.18 -0.35
C VAL A 327 3.15 26.13 -1.07
N GLU A 328 2.66 27.05 -1.88
CA GLU A 328 3.47 28.07 -2.56
C GLU A 328 4.22 28.95 -1.54
N GLU A 329 3.54 29.44 -0.51
CA GLU A 329 4.13 30.28 0.54
C GLU A 329 5.20 29.55 1.35
N LEU A 330 4.95 28.29 1.70
CA LEU A 330 5.90 27.45 2.39
C LEU A 330 7.18 27.25 1.56
N LEU A 331 7.02 26.90 0.29
CA LEU A 331 8.15 26.59 -0.59
C LEU A 331 8.94 27.88 -0.97
N GLU A 332 8.27 29.00 -1.11
CA GLU A 332 8.95 30.28 -1.32
C GLU A 332 9.79 30.68 -0.08
N ALA A 333 9.24 30.53 1.12
CA ALA A 333 10.00 30.80 2.36
C ALA A 333 11.23 29.88 2.47
N TRP A 334 11.10 28.61 2.12
CA TRP A 334 12.20 27.63 2.18
C TRP A 334 13.16 27.74 0.99
N SER A 335 12.75 28.38 -0.08
CA SER A 335 13.60 28.82 -1.18
C SER A 335 14.67 29.83 -0.71
N LEU A 336 14.28 30.72 0.23
CA LEU A 336 15.16 31.78 0.77
C LEU A 336 15.94 31.31 1.99
N THR A 337 15.31 30.47 2.84
CA THR A 337 15.88 30.06 4.12
C THR A 337 15.63 28.54 4.31
N PRO A 338 16.40 27.68 3.63
CA PRO A 338 16.22 26.24 3.72
C PRO A 338 16.58 25.71 5.11
N PRO A 339 15.71 24.94 5.79
CA PRO A 339 16.02 24.37 7.09
C PRO A 339 16.92 23.13 6.94
N PRO A 340 17.79 22.84 7.93
CA PRO A 340 18.68 21.69 7.90
C PRO A 340 17.92 20.38 8.08
N THR A 341 18.42 19.34 7.46
CA THR A 341 17.95 17.96 7.63
C THR A 341 18.54 17.36 8.92
N LEU A 342 17.72 16.64 9.68
CA LEU A 342 18.21 15.89 10.84
C LEU A 342 19.09 14.71 10.38
N ARG A 343 20.15 14.35 11.14
CA ARG A 343 21.01 13.18 10.86
C ARG A 343 20.27 11.86 10.70
N ALA A 344 19.13 11.70 11.36
CA ALA A 344 18.25 10.54 11.24
C ALA A 344 17.22 10.67 10.10
N GLY A 345 17.30 11.73 9.32
CA GLY A 345 16.30 12.14 8.36
C GLY A 345 15.14 12.92 9.01
N GLY A 346 14.48 13.73 8.19
CA GLY A 346 13.34 14.55 8.61
C GLY A 346 13.69 15.94 9.09
N LEU A 347 12.69 16.65 9.61
CA LEU A 347 12.74 18.04 10.02
C LEU A 347 12.83 18.19 11.53
N GLY A 348 13.64 19.15 12.00
CA GLY A 348 13.75 19.49 13.41
C GLY A 348 12.46 20.10 13.98
N VAL A 349 12.15 19.83 15.27
CA VAL A 349 10.94 20.36 15.93
C VAL A 349 10.90 21.89 15.89
N ARG A 350 12.06 22.56 16.02
CA ARG A 350 12.15 24.03 15.97
C ARG A 350 11.78 24.56 14.58
N ASP A 351 12.19 23.87 13.53
CA ASP A 351 11.93 24.28 12.15
C ASP A 351 10.49 23.99 11.76
N LEU A 352 9.89 22.89 12.26
CA LEU A 352 8.46 22.63 12.14
C LEU A 352 7.62 23.73 12.82
N LYS A 353 8.01 24.18 14.03
CA LYS A 353 7.36 25.30 14.72
C LYS A 353 7.49 26.60 13.95
N ARG A 354 8.66 26.85 13.35
CA ARG A 354 8.86 28.03 12.50
C ARG A 354 7.99 27.99 11.26
N ALA A 355 7.89 26.82 10.59
CA ALA A 355 6.99 26.63 9.45
C ALA A 355 5.53 26.88 9.85
N ALA A 356 5.09 26.35 11.01
CA ALA A 356 3.75 26.60 11.54
C ALA A 356 3.48 28.08 11.81
N GLN A 357 4.46 28.81 12.34
CA GLN A 357 4.37 30.26 12.57
C GLN A 357 4.29 31.02 11.25
N THR A 358 5.13 30.69 10.26
CA THR A 358 5.13 31.32 8.93
C THR A 358 3.78 31.12 8.23
N LEU A 359 3.18 29.95 8.36
CA LEU A 359 1.89 29.63 7.75
C LEU A 359 0.67 29.99 8.64
N GLU A 360 0.90 30.63 9.79
CA GLU A 360 -0.14 30.98 10.77
C GLU A 360 -1.08 29.79 11.11
N THR A 361 -0.50 28.60 11.29
CA THR A 361 -1.25 27.35 11.47
C THR A 361 -0.69 26.50 12.62
N THR A 362 -1.30 25.34 12.89
CA THR A 362 -0.81 24.40 13.90
C THR A 362 0.39 23.60 13.37
N GLU A 363 1.23 23.08 14.28
CA GLU A 363 2.35 22.20 13.91
C GLU A 363 1.88 20.97 13.13
N GLN A 364 0.70 20.44 13.46
CA GLN A 364 0.10 19.30 12.77
C GLN A 364 -0.29 19.64 11.32
N GLN A 365 -0.88 20.81 11.09
CA GLN A 365 -1.23 21.25 9.74
C GLN A 365 0.02 21.64 8.95
N ALA A 366 1.02 22.27 9.58
CA ALA A 366 2.31 22.51 8.94
C ALA A 366 2.99 21.20 8.50
N ALA A 367 2.96 20.17 9.35
CA ALA A 367 3.45 18.85 8.98
C ALA A 367 2.68 18.26 7.78
N PHE A 368 1.35 18.47 7.72
CA PHE A 368 0.55 18.05 6.56
C PHE A 368 1.00 18.72 5.26
N TRP A 369 1.18 20.04 5.27
CA TRP A 369 1.61 20.77 4.07
C TRP A 369 3.02 20.40 3.62
N LEU A 370 3.93 20.18 4.57
CA LEU A 370 5.29 19.72 4.29
C LEU A 370 5.30 18.34 3.64
N GLU A 371 4.56 17.39 4.22
CA GLU A 371 4.46 16.02 3.70
C GLU A 371 3.76 15.99 2.33
N LEU A 372 2.78 16.87 2.12
CA LEU A 372 2.10 17.02 0.83
C LEU A 372 3.05 17.54 -0.24
N ALA A 373 3.80 18.60 0.05
CA ALA A 373 4.80 19.15 -0.86
C ALA A 373 5.89 18.12 -1.20
N TYR A 374 6.35 17.37 -0.20
CA TYR A 374 7.32 16.30 -0.39
C TYR A 374 6.77 15.17 -1.27
N THR A 375 5.56 14.69 -0.98
CA THR A 375 4.92 13.61 -1.77
C THR A 375 4.60 14.04 -3.20
N ALA A 376 4.29 15.31 -3.41
CA ALA A 376 4.10 15.87 -4.74
C ALA A 376 5.42 16.11 -5.51
N GLY A 377 6.59 15.85 -4.88
CA GLY A 377 7.89 16.04 -5.50
C GLY A 377 8.33 17.50 -5.63
N LEU A 378 7.65 18.40 -4.90
CA LEU A 378 7.96 19.84 -4.92
C LEU A 378 9.04 20.23 -3.89
N LEU A 379 9.27 19.37 -2.90
CA LEU A 379 10.22 19.53 -1.81
C LEU A 379 11.10 18.28 -1.70
N ALA A 380 12.38 18.44 -1.44
CA ALA A 380 13.31 17.33 -1.20
C ALA A 380 14.54 17.79 -0.42
N PRO A 381 15.33 16.86 0.17
CA PRO A 381 16.66 17.20 0.66
C PRO A 381 17.60 17.45 -0.53
N ASP A 382 18.53 18.42 -0.38
CA ASP A 382 19.46 18.82 -1.45
C ASP A 382 20.59 17.81 -1.69
N GLY A 383 20.91 16.99 -0.70
CA GLY A 383 21.96 15.97 -0.79
C GLY A 383 23.36 16.49 -0.64
N GLU A 384 23.54 17.71 -0.15
CA GLU A 384 24.83 18.32 0.18
C GLU A 384 25.39 17.77 1.52
N ALA A 385 26.64 18.11 1.84
CA ALA A 385 27.29 17.66 3.08
C ALA A 385 26.57 18.17 4.34
N ASP A 386 26.10 19.41 4.30
CA ASP A 386 25.19 20.01 5.31
C ASP A 386 23.79 20.06 4.70
N GLU A 387 23.15 18.89 4.61
CA GLU A 387 21.91 18.68 3.91
C GLU A 387 20.78 19.56 4.43
N CYS A 388 20.08 20.22 3.51
CA CYS A 388 18.94 21.09 3.78
C CYS A 388 17.70 20.67 2.98
N TRP A 389 16.51 21.01 3.51
CA TRP A 389 15.24 20.84 2.79
C TRP A 389 14.99 22.07 1.90
N ALA A 390 14.87 21.87 0.61
CA ALA A 390 14.64 22.96 -0.35
C ALA A 390 13.66 22.54 -1.46
N PRO A 391 13.03 23.52 -2.15
CA PRO A 391 12.20 23.26 -3.30
C PRO A 391 13.00 22.60 -4.43
N THR A 392 12.35 21.67 -5.14
CA THR A 392 12.91 20.99 -6.31
C THR A 392 12.68 21.84 -7.58
N PRO A 393 13.37 21.52 -8.70
CA PRO A 393 13.02 22.10 -10.01
C PRO A 393 11.58 21.80 -10.44
N GLY A 394 10.96 20.72 -9.90
CA GLY A 394 9.55 20.41 -10.09
C GLY A 394 8.61 21.50 -9.56
N TYR A 395 9.02 22.22 -8.53
CA TYR A 395 8.28 23.37 -8.02
C TYR A 395 8.19 24.50 -9.04
N ASP A 396 9.27 24.80 -9.76
CA ASP A 396 9.25 25.85 -10.80
C ASP A 396 8.31 25.47 -11.95
N SER A 397 8.27 24.19 -12.34
CA SER A 397 7.33 23.68 -13.33
C SER A 397 5.87 23.75 -12.82
N TRP A 398 5.64 23.38 -11.56
CA TRP A 398 4.32 23.47 -10.92
C TRP A 398 3.80 24.92 -10.84
N LEU A 399 4.68 25.90 -10.64
CA LEU A 399 4.34 27.34 -10.68
C LEU A 399 3.86 27.84 -12.05
N GLN A 400 4.16 27.13 -13.14
CA GLN A 400 3.68 27.48 -14.49
C GLN A 400 2.25 27.03 -14.75
N LEU A 401 1.75 26.06 -13.98
CA LEU A 401 0.40 25.55 -14.07
C LEU A 401 -0.62 26.56 -13.54
N ASP A 402 -1.87 26.45 -13.95
CA ASP A 402 -2.94 27.21 -13.33
C ASP A 402 -3.32 26.68 -11.93
N THR A 403 -4.15 27.42 -11.20
CA THR A 403 -4.49 27.06 -9.80
C THR A 403 -5.20 25.71 -9.71
N ALA A 404 -6.07 25.39 -10.65
CA ALA A 404 -6.80 24.13 -10.66
C ALA A 404 -5.88 22.93 -10.98
N GLU A 405 -4.97 23.10 -11.94
CA GLU A 405 -3.95 22.10 -12.28
C GLU A 405 -2.99 21.87 -11.12
N ARG A 406 -2.51 22.96 -10.47
CA ARG A 406 -1.67 22.89 -9.26
C ARG A 406 -2.33 22.09 -8.16
N TRP A 407 -3.62 22.33 -7.91
CA TRP A 407 -4.40 21.59 -6.95
C TRP A 407 -4.53 20.11 -7.34
N SER A 408 -4.80 19.81 -8.60
CA SER A 408 -4.93 18.43 -9.11
C SER A 408 -3.66 17.61 -8.87
N VAL A 409 -2.46 18.22 -9.04
CA VAL A 409 -1.17 17.59 -8.71
C VAL A 409 -1.10 17.25 -7.22
N LEU A 410 -1.45 18.18 -6.33
CA LEU A 410 -1.41 17.97 -4.89
C LEU A 410 -2.43 16.90 -4.44
N ALA A 411 -3.67 16.98 -4.94
CA ALA A 411 -4.74 16.05 -4.62
C ALA A 411 -4.43 14.61 -5.06
N SER A 412 -3.87 14.46 -6.27
CA SER A 412 -3.44 13.17 -6.81
C SER A 412 -2.30 12.57 -6.00
N ALA A 413 -1.29 13.37 -5.63
CA ALA A 413 -0.18 12.96 -4.79
C ALA A 413 -0.67 12.52 -3.40
N TRP A 414 -1.54 13.29 -2.76
CA TRP A 414 -2.14 12.95 -1.47
C TRP A 414 -2.93 11.63 -1.51
N LEU A 415 -3.76 11.43 -2.54
CA LEU A 415 -4.60 10.24 -2.65
C LEU A 415 -3.77 8.95 -2.79
N ALA A 416 -2.58 9.04 -3.39
CA ALA A 416 -1.65 7.93 -3.57
C ALA A 416 -0.66 7.76 -2.42
N ALA A 417 -0.46 8.78 -1.58
CA ALA A 417 0.58 8.83 -0.56
C ALA A 417 0.43 7.76 0.52
N THR A 418 1.50 7.04 0.82
CA THR A 418 1.61 6.16 2.00
C THR A 418 2.01 6.93 3.25
N ARG A 419 2.56 8.13 3.08
CA ARG A 419 2.94 8.99 4.19
C ARG A 419 1.72 9.51 4.92
N VAL A 420 1.79 9.50 6.25
CA VAL A 420 0.70 9.88 7.15
C VAL A 420 1.17 11.05 8.03
N PRO A 421 0.87 12.28 7.65
CA PRO A 421 1.30 13.49 8.35
C PRO A 421 0.90 13.53 9.83
N ALA A 422 -0.26 12.97 10.15
CA ALA A 422 -0.79 12.91 11.52
C ALA A 422 0.08 12.12 12.51
N LEU A 423 1.02 11.33 12.02
CA LEU A 423 1.99 10.62 12.85
C LEU A 423 3.17 11.49 13.28
N ALA A 424 3.40 12.65 12.65
CA ALA A 424 4.44 13.58 13.07
C ALA A 424 4.20 14.06 14.51
N GLY A 425 5.25 14.06 15.32
CA GLY A 425 5.17 14.38 16.76
C GLY A 425 4.70 13.25 17.67
N THR A 426 4.08 12.18 17.12
CA THR A 426 3.68 11.03 17.94
C THR A 426 4.88 10.15 18.31
N PRO A 427 4.87 9.47 19.47
CA PRO A 427 5.99 8.63 19.89
C PRO A 427 6.20 7.43 18.97
N ASP A 428 7.47 7.12 18.67
CA ASP A 428 7.89 5.88 18.01
C ASP A 428 7.88 4.69 19.00
N GLY A 429 8.31 3.50 18.55
CA GLY A 429 8.43 2.33 19.42
C GLY A 429 9.45 2.47 20.57
N LYS A 430 10.27 3.54 20.58
CA LYS A 430 11.25 3.87 21.62
C LYS A 430 10.83 5.07 22.46
N GLY A 431 9.62 5.59 22.25
CA GLY A 431 9.08 6.76 22.96
C GLY A 431 9.60 8.12 22.45
N LYS A 432 10.31 8.17 21.31
CA LYS A 432 10.77 9.42 20.70
C LYS A 432 9.73 9.97 19.74
N PRO A 433 9.53 11.30 19.65
CA PRO A 433 8.62 11.88 18.68
C PRO A 433 9.11 11.64 17.25
N ARG A 434 8.22 11.18 16.37
CA ARG A 434 8.50 11.04 14.93
C ARG A 434 8.68 12.41 14.30
N ALA A 435 9.75 12.59 13.54
CA ALA A 435 10.00 13.81 12.83
C ALA A 435 9.08 13.94 11.59
N ALA A 436 8.54 15.12 11.31
CA ALA A 436 7.97 15.44 10.02
C ALA A 436 9.06 15.28 8.93
N LEU A 437 8.67 14.86 7.72
CA LEU A 437 9.58 14.48 6.62
C LEU A 437 10.54 13.32 6.96
N GLY A 438 10.36 12.69 8.13
CA GLY A 438 11.16 11.56 8.59
C GLY A 438 10.75 10.22 7.93
N PRO A 439 11.57 9.17 8.04
CA PRO A 439 11.34 7.88 7.37
C PRO A 439 10.21 7.04 7.99
N GLU A 440 9.75 7.35 9.22
CA GLU A 440 8.83 6.49 9.97
C GLU A 440 7.34 6.82 9.79
N LEU A 441 6.98 7.65 8.81
CA LEU A 441 5.60 8.11 8.61
C LEU A 441 4.81 7.27 7.59
N ASP A 442 5.47 6.35 6.88
CA ASP A 442 4.81 5.53 5.86
C ASP A 442 3.89 4.47 6.45
N ARG A 443 2.67 4.38 5.92
CA ARG A 443 1.68 3.32 6.21
C ARG A 443 1.07 2.83 4.90
N THR A 444 1.38 1.61 4.51
CA THR A 444 0.89 0.98 3.27
C THR A 444 -0.64 0.94 3.18
N LEU A 445 -1.32 0.96 4.33
CA LEU A 445 -2.77 0.95 4.43
C LEU A 445 -3.40 2.31 4.05
N ALA A 446 -2.68 3.42 4.18
CA ALA A 446 -3.24 4.77 4.05
C ALA A 446 -3.95 5.04 2.70
N PRO A 447 -3.36 4.76 1.52
CA PRO A 447 -4.03 5.02 0.25
C PRO A 447 -5.33 4.24 0.09
N SER A 448 -5.36 3.00 0.58
CA SER A 448 -6.55 2.15 0.47
C SER A 448 -7.68 2.61 1.40
N VAL A 449 -7.37 3.11 2.59
CA VAL A 449 -8.37 3.68 3.51
C VAL A 449 -8.89 5.02 2.99
N ARG A 450 -8.01 5.91 2.48
CA ARG A 450 -8.42 7.17 1.83
C ARG A 450 -9.42 6.92 0.71
N ARG A 451 -9.05 6.06 -0.25
CA ARG A 451 -9.94 5.72 -1.38
C ARG A 451 -11.25 5.11 -0.92
N ALA A 452 -11.24 4.21 0.06
CA ALA A 452 -12.45 3.57 0.57
C ALA A 452 -13.36 4.57 1.30
N ALA A 453 -12.80 5.46 2.14
CA ALA A 453 -13.59 6.48 2.84
C ALA A 453 -14.21 7.47 1.86
N LEU A 454 -13.45 7.96 0.87
CA LEU A 454 -13.96 8.86 -0.16
C LEU A 454 -14.96 8.19 -1.10
N ALA A 455 -14.78 6.89 -1.41
CA ALA A 455 -15.74 6.13 -2.20
C ALA A 455 -17.10 6.01 -1.48
N LEU A 456 -17.09 5.78 -0.16
CA LEU A 456 -18.33 5.78 0.63
C LEU A 456 -19.01 7.16 0.64
N LEU A 457 -18.25 8.25 0.72
CA LEU A 457 -18.81 9.59 0.55
C LEU A 457 -19.38 9.81 -0.86
N ALA A 458 -18.75 9.21 -1.88
CA ALA A 458 -19.24 9.28 -3.26
C ALA A 458 -20.55 8.50 -3.50
N GLU A 459 -20.80 7.42 -2.72
CA GLU A 459 -22.05 6.65 -2.75
C GLU A 459 -23.23 7.40 -2.10
N LEU A 460 -22.94 8.36 -1.20
CA LEU A 460 -23.98 9.19 -0.59
C LEU A 460 -24.55 10.19 -1.59
N PRO A 461 -25.81 10.63 -1.39
CA PRO A 461 -26.40 11.70 -2.19
C PRO A 461 -25.51 12.95 -2.17
N PRO A 462 -25.37 13.68 -3.30
CA PRO A 462 -24.57 14.91 -3.34
C PRO A 462 -24.94 15.88 -2.21
N GLY A 463 -23.91 16.48 -1.60
CA GLY A 463 -24.10 17.39 -0.47
C GLY A 463 -24.25 16.74 0.89
N THR A 464 -24.27 15.42 0.99
CA THR A 464 -24.42 14.72 2.27
C THR A 464 -23.08 14.64 2.99
N PRO A 465 -22.92 15.29 4.16
CA PRO A 465 -21.71 15.16 4.97
C PRO A 465 -21.73 13.86 5.77
N ALA A 466 -20.56 13.27 6.01
CA ALA A 466 -20.43 12.16 6.94
C ALA A 466 -19.13 12.24 7.74
N THR A 467 -19.22 11.81 8.99
CA THR A 467 -18.08 11.72 9.91
C THR A 467 -17.37 10.37 9.78
N ALA A 468 -16.14 10.28 10.27
CA ALA A 468 -15.41 9.01 10.31
C ALA A 468 -16.19 7.95 11.10
N GLU A 469 -16.82 8.30 12.21
CA GLU A 469 -17.59 7.36 13.04
C GLU A 469 -18.78 6.74 12.28
N GLU A 470 -19.40 7.49 11.38
CA GLU A 470 -20.52 7.03 10.55
C GLU A 470 -20.03 6.13 9.39
N LEU A 471 -18.80 6.31 8.89
CA LEU A 471 -18.21 5.49 7.82
C LEU A 471 -17.54 4.21 8.34
N LEU A 472 -17.01 4.22 9.58
CA LEU A 472 -16.23 3.13 10.13
C LEU A 472 -16.94 1.76 10.15
N PRO A 473 -18.23 1.64 10.47
CA PRO A 473 -18.92 0.35 10.42
C PRO A 473 -18.82 -0.31 9.03
N THR A 474 -19.02 0.48 7.98
CA THR A 474 -18.93 0.02 6.59
C THR A 474 -17.50 -0.33 6.20
N LEU A 475 -16.52 0.50 6.54
CA LEU A 475 -15.10 0.24 6.29
C LEU A 475 -14.61 -1.05 7.00
N ARG A 476 -15.04 -1.27 8.24
CA ARG A 476 -14.74 -2.48 9.02
C ARG A 476 -15.39 -3.72 8.41
N TRP A 477 -16.60 -3.57 7.88
CA TRP A 477 -17.29 -4.67 7.20
C TRP A 477 -16.64 -5.02 5.87
N GLN A 478 -16.24 -4.03 5.06
CA GLN A 478 -15.57 -4.25 3.77
C GLN A 478 -14.22 -4.96 3.90
N ARG A 479 -13.45 -4.69 4.95
CA ARG A 479 -12.09 -5.23 5.16
C ARG A 479 -11.83 -5.56 6.64
N PRO A 480 -12.49 -6.57 7.22
CA PRO A 480 -12.47 -6.84 8.66
C PRO A 480 -11.11 -7.24 9.22
N LEU A 481 -10.21 -7.81 8.41
CA LEU A 481 -8.87 -8.21 8.83
C LEU A 481 -7.81 -7.11 8.69
N ARG A 482 -8.14 -6.03 7.98
CA ARG A 482 -7.26 -4.89 7.77
C ARG A 482 -7.55 -3.79 8.77
N GLY A 483 -7.14 -3.92 9.95
CA GLY A 483 -7.14 -2.87 10.96
C GLY A 483 -5.76 -2.75 11.56
N GLY A 484 -5.04 -3.85 11.53
CA GLY A 484 -3.65 -3.90 11.96
C GLY A 484 -3.42 -3.56 13.42
N PRO A 485 -2.17 -3.24 13.78
CA PRO A 485 -1.80 -2.83 15.11
C PRO A 485 -2.50 -1.52 15.49
N THR A 486 -2.66 -1.30 16.77
CA THR A 486 -3.21 -0.07 17.36
C THR A 486 -2.42 1.16 16.91
N GLY A 487 -3.15 2.20 16.53
CA GLY A 487 -2.60 3.53 16.31
C GLY A 487 -2.07 4.16 17.60
N PRO A 488 -1.57 5.42 17.53
CA PRO A 488 -0.99 6.12 18.68
C PRO A 488 -1.91 6.19 19.90
N ASP A 489 -3.21 6.27 19.69
CA ASP A 489 -4.23 6.40 20.74
C ASP A 489 -4.81 5.07 21.22
N GLY A 490 -4.21 3.93 20.87
CA GLY A 490 -4.71 2.60 21.21
C GLY A 490 -5.90 2.12 20.38
N ARG A 491 -6.34 2.89 19.36
CA ARG A 491 -7.37 2.54 18.38
C ARG A 491 -6.79 1.69 17.24
N GLU A 492 -7.64 1.05 16.44
CA GLU A 492 -7.17 0.42 15.20
C GLU A 492 -6.63 1.47 14.24
N LEU A 493 -5.47 1.23 13.63
CA LEU A 493 -4.82 2.17 12.69
C LEU A 493 -5.76 2.60 11.54
N ARG A 494 -6.63 1.73 11.07
CA ARG A 494 -7.64 2.06 10.05
C ARG A 494 -8.58 3.17 10.51
N ASP A 495 -9.00 3.13 11.77
CA ASP A 495 -9.96 4.08 12.35
C ASP A 495 -9.31 5.46 12.46
N ASP A 496 -8.06 5.50 12.89
CA ASP A 496 -7.26 6.72 12.93
C ASP A 496 -7.05 7.27 11.51
N LEU A 497 -6.67 6.40 10.56
CA LEU A 497 -6.48 6.78 9.15
C LEU A 497 -7.78 7.34 8.53
N ALA A 498 -8.95 6.77 8.82
CA ALA A 498 -10.21 7.30 8.32
C ALA A 498 -10.50 8.69 8.89
N THR A 499 -10.26 8.90 10.18
CA THR A 499 -10.42 10.20 10.85
C THR A 499 -9.48 11.26 10.26
N TRP A 500 -8.20 10.92 10.13
CA TRP A 500 -7.20 11.84 9.54
C TRP A 500 -7.48 12.12 8.07
N THR A 501 -7.91 11.11 7.30
CA THR A 501 -8.28 11.27 5.89
C THR A 501 -9.36 12.35 5.71
N LEU A 502 -10.43 12.33 6.51
CA LEU A 502 -11.50 13.32 6.39
C LEU A 502 -11.03 14.72 6.79
N ALA A 503 -10.19 14.81 7.83
CA ALA A 503 -9.60 16.09 8.23
C ALA A 503 -8.66 16.66 7.15
N GLU A 504 -7.80 15.83 6.58
CA GLU A 504 -6.90 16.19 5.48
C GLU A 504 -7.68 16.54 4.19
N ALA A 505 -8.76 15.80 3.90
CA ALA A 505 -9.64 16.04 2.75
C ALA A 505 -10.32 17.41 2.83
N GLU A 506 -10.74 17.84 4.01
CA GLU A 506 -11.34 19.18 4.22
C GLU A 506 -10.28 20.28 4.03
N LEU A 507 -9.06 20.10 4.56
CA LEU A 507 -7.95 21.04 4.38
C LEU A 507 -7.54 21.20 2.91
N LEU A 508 -7.58 20.11 2.14
CA LEU A 508 -7.16 20.09 0.74
C LEU A 508 -8.30 20.50 -0.24
N GLY A 509 -9.53 20.67 0.26
CA GLY A 509 -10.68 20.96 -0.60
C GLY A 509 -11.17 19.74 -1.42
N ILE A 510 -10.89 18.53 -0.95
CA ILE A 510 -11.49 17.28 -1.45
C ILE A 510 -12.95 17.20 -0.96
N THR A 511 -13.17 17.60 0.30
CA THR A 511 -14.51 17.79 0.87
C THR A 511 -14.76 19.26 1.15
N GLY A 512 -16.03 19.67 1.12
CA GLY A 512 -16.48 20.96 1.57
C GLY A 512 -17.58 20.77 2.60
N ARG A 513 -17.42 21.35 3.78
CA ARG A 513 -18.38 21.22 4.89
C ARG A 513 -18.68 19.76 5.24
N GLY A 514 -17.71 18.87 5.11
CA GLY A 514 -17.81 17.44 5.39
C GLY A 514 -18.42 16.57 4.29
N ALA A 515 -18.85 17.12 3.16
CA ALA A 515 -19.39 16.39 2.02
C ALA A 515 -18.38 16.36 0.86
N LEU A 516 -18.42 15.31 0.05
CA LEU A 516 -17.52 15.15 -1.09
C LEU A 516 -17.86 16.14 -2.21
N ALA A 517 -16.88 16.93 -2.65
CA ALA A 517 -17.03 17.91 -3.71
C ALA A 517 -16.97 17.30 -5.11
N ALA A 518 -17.54 17.99 -6.12
CA ALA A 518 -17.54 17.54 -7.50
C ALA A 518 -16.13 17.33 -8.11
N PRO A 519 -15.12 18.22 -7.88
CA PRO A 519 -13.75 17.98 -8.34
C PRO A 519 -13.13 16.69 -7.76
N ALA A 520 -13.46 16.35 -6.51
CA ALA A 520 -12.97 15.14 -5.87
C ALA A 520 -13.64 13.88 -6.41
N ARG A 521 -14.92 13.95 -6.83
CA ARG A 521 -15.59 12.85 -7.55
C ARG A 521 -14.87 12.55 -8.87
N ALA A 522 -14.50 13.59 -9.63
CA ALA A 522 -13.70 13.44 -10.85
C ALA A 522 -12.33 12.78 -10.57
N LEU A 523 -11.65 13.20 -9.49
CA LEU A 523 -10.38 12.61 -9.06
C LEU A 523 -10.50 11.10 -8.73
N LEU A 524 -11.63 10.66 -8.17
CA LEU A 524 -11.84 9.25 -7.81
C LEU A 524 -12.19 8.37 -9.00
N THR A 525 -13.01 8.87 -9.94
CA THR A 525 -13.51 8.09 -11.08
C THR A 525 -12.57 8.12 -12.28
N ALA A 526 -11.74 9.15 -12.41
CA ALA A 526 -10.89 9.42 -13.57
C ALA A 526 -11.68 9.51 -14.91
N GLU A 527 -12.98 9.82 -14.82
CA GLU A 527 -13.83 10.00 -16.01
C GLU A 527 -13.70 11.41 -16.62
N SER A 528 -13.29 12.38 -15.82
CA SER A 528 -13.05 13.76 -16.22
C SER A 528 -11.81 14.30 -15.49
N ASP A 529 -11.18 15.34 -16.06
CA ASP A 529 -10.07 16.01 -15.40
C ASP A 529 -10.58 16.79 -14.17
N PRO A 530 -10.10 16.47 -12.94
CA PRO A 530 -10.51 17.21 -11.74
C PRO A 530 -10.16 18.71 -11.81
N ALA A 531 -9.12 19.11 -12.55
CA ALA A 531 -8.77 20.51 -12.75
C ALA A 531 -9.82 21.24 -13.59
N GLU A 532 -10.34 20.65 -14.67
CA GLU A 532 -11.41 21.22 -15.49
C GLU A 532 -12.71 21.42 -14.69
N VAL A 533 -13.00 20.50 -13.74
CA VAL A 533 -14.19 20.59 -12.88
C VAL A 533 -14.02 21.68 -11.81
N LEU A 534 -12.79 21.87 -11.30
CA LEU A 534 -12.48 22.88 -10.27
C LEU A 534 -12.39 24.31 -10.84
N ALA A 535 -11.80 24.47 -12.03
CA ALA A 535 -11.48 25.78 -12.61
C ALA A 535 -12.65 26.79 -12.60
N PRO A 536 -13.90 26.43 -12.98
CA PRO A 536 -15.03 27.37 -12.97
C PRO A 536 -15.49 27.78 -11.56
N LEU A 537 -15.08 27.05 -10.51
CA LEU A 537 -15.43 27.33 -9.12
C LEU A 537 -14.42 28.27 -8.42
N LEU A 538 -13.25 28.43 -9.04
CA LEU A 538 -12.19 29.29 -8.53
C LEU A 538 -12.44 30.76 -8.89
N PRO A 539 -11.96 31.71 -8.06
CA PRO A 539 -12.00 33.11 -8.42
C PRO A 539 -11.26 33.37 -9.73
N GLN A 540 -11.87 34.11 -10.62
CA GLN A 540 -11.23 34.50 -11.91
C GLN A 540 -9.94 35.28 -11.63
N PRO A 541 -8.79 34.87 -12.18
CA PRO A 541 -7.55 35.63 -12.03
C PRO A 541 -7.65 36.99 -12.68
N LEU A 542 -7.14 38.01 -11.99
CA LEU A 542 -7.12 39.40 -12.44
C LEU A 542 -5.87 39.69 -13.26
N ASP A 543 -6.03 40.48 -14.31
CA ASP A 543 -4.95 40.97 -15.19
C ASP A 543 -4.40 42.33 -14.76
N HIS A 544 -4.86 42.88 -13.63
CA HIS A 544 -4.57 44.22 -13.18
C HIS A 544 -4.43 44.36 -11.66
N VAL A 545 -3.75 45.42 -11.26
CA VAL A 545 -3.63 45.92 -9.88
C VAL A 545 -4.11 47.35 -9.77
N ILE A 546 -4.21 47.88 -8.57
CA ILE A 546 -4.51 49.27 -8.27
C ILE A 546 -3.26 49.88 -7.60
N LEU A 547 -2.56 50.78 -8.30
CA LEU A 547 -1.39 51.46 -7.76
C LEU A 547 -1.82 52.66 -6.88
N GLN A 548 -1.12 52.85 -5.74
CA GLN A 548 -1.36 53.92 -4.79
C GLN A 548 -0.13 54.82 -4.65
N PRO A 549 -0.32 56.11 -4.27
CA PRO A 549 0.77 57.09 -4.13
C PRO A 549 1.77 56.77 -3.00
N ASP A 550 1.38 55.91 -2.05
CA ASP A 550 2.20 55.48 -0.92
C ASP A 550 3.18 54.35 -1.25
N LEU A 551 3.43 54.11 -2.55
CA LEU A 551 4.30 53.04 -3.06
C LEU A 551 3.73 51.64 -2.82
N THR A 552 2.40 51.50 -2.83
CA THR A 552 1.74 50.17 -2.78
C THR A 552 0.97 49.85 -4.06
N ALA A 553 0.80 48.56 -4.31
CA ALA A 553 -0.13 48.03 -5.31
C ALA A 553 -1.13 47.12 -4.62
N ILE A 554 -2.41 47.32 -4.82
CA ILE A 554 -3.46 46.44 -4.30
C ILE A 554 -3.93 45.50 -5.42
N ALA A 555 -3.83 44.23 -5.18
CA ALA A 555 -4.48 43.20 -5.98
C ALA A 555 -5.81 42.81 -5.29
N PRO A 556 -6.98 43.18 -5.83
CA PRO A 556 -8.27 42.91 -5.17
C PRO A 556 -8.73 41.46 -5.28
N GLY A 557 -7.93 40.58 -5.88
CA GLY A 557 -8.14 39.15 -5.99
C GLY A 557 -6.88 38.46 -6.50
N PRO A 558 -6.95 37.14 -6.81
CA PRO A 558 -5.83 36.40 -7.38
C PRO A 558 -5.41 37.02 -8.71
N LEU A 559 -4.12 37.20 -8.92
CA LEU A 559 -3.55 37.71 -10.17
C LEU A 559 -3.27 36.57 -11.14
N LEU A 560 -3.30 36.86 -12.45
CA LEU A 560 -2.73 35.97 -13.47
C LEU A 560 -1.28 35.64 -13.11
N THR A 561 -0.88 34.37 -13.25
CA THR A 561 0.45 33.89 -12.87
C THR A 561 1.61 34.76 -13.44
N PRO A 562 1.64 35.13 -14.72
CA PRO A 562 2.69 36.01 -15.27
C PRO A 562 2.73 37.39 -14.60
N LEU A 563 1.55 37.96 -14.30
CA LEU A 563 1.44 39.24 -13.62
C LEU A 563 1.91 39.14 -12.17
N ALA A 564 1.50 38.12 -11.44
CA ALA A 564 1.92 37.87 -10.05
C ALA A 564 3.45 37.71 -9.95
N GLN A 565 4.05 36.92 -10.85
CA GLN A 565 5.51 36.71 -10.91
C GLN A 565 6.27 38.01 -11.22
N ALA A 566 5.80 38.78 -12.22
CA ALA A 566 6.41 40.02 -12.57
C ALA A 566 6.29 41.06 -11.44
N LEU A 567 5.15 41.08 -10.75
CA LEU A 567 4.95 41.98 -9.61
C LEU A 567 5.79 41.57 -8.40
N ALA A 568 5.90 40.31 -8.07
CA ALA A 568 6.76 39.78 -7.00
C ALA A 568 8.25 40.07 -7.23
N LEU A 569 8.66 40.23 -8.49
CA LEU A 569 10.02 40.61 -8.84
C LEU A 569 10.32 42.08 -8.45
N CYS A 570 9.34 42.99 -8.58
CA CYS A 570 9.53 44.42 -8.39
C CYS A 570 8.89 45.01 -7.12
N ALA A 571 8.10 44.20 -6.39
CA ALA A 571 7.46 44.63 -5.14
C ALA A 571 7.48 43.49 -4.11
N ASP A 572 7.41 43.81 -2.83
CA ASP A 572 7.33 42.86 -1.72
C ASP A 572 5.88 42.75 -1.22
N ILE A 573 5.41 41.59 -0.81
CA ILE A 573 4.08 41.44 -0.22
C ILE A 573 4.10 42.02 1.19
N GLU A 574 3.28 43.04 1.45
CA GLU A 574 3.13 43.68 2.74
C GLU A 574 2.03 43.08 3.58
N SER A 575 0.90 42.73 2.95
CA SER A 575 -0.20 42.05 3.63
C SER A 575 -0.98 41.14 2.68
N LYS A 576 -1.50 40.08 3.25
CA LYS A 576 -2.38 39.10 2.57
C LYS A 576 -3.72 39.04 3.28
N GLY A 577 -4.82 39.12 2.53
CA GLY A 577 -6.18 39.09 3.05
C GLY A 577 -7.18 38.91 1.91
N GLY A 578 -8.34 39.57 2.01
CA GLY A 578 -9.30 39.64 0.90
C GLY A 578 -8.74 40.35 -0.34
N ALA A 579 -7.70 41.17 -0.16
CA ALA A 579 -6.83 41.71 -1.21
C ALA A 579 -5.38 41.53 -0.79
N THR A 580 -4.48 41.36 -1.77
CA THR A 580 -3.04 41.32 -1.51
C THR A 580 -2.45 42.71 -1.75
N VAL A 581 -1.70 43.23 -0.77
CA VAL A 581 -1.01 44.51 -0.87
C VAL A 581 0.48 44.28 -1.11
N TYR A 582 0.99 44.82 -2.18
CA TYR A 582 2.42 44.81 -2.54
C TYR A 582 3.02 46.18 -2.26
N ARG A 583 4.23 46.22 -1.72
CA ARG A 583 4.99 47.45 -1.47
C ARG A 583 6.23 47.53 -2.34
N PHE A 584 6.39 48.64 -3.03
CA PHE A 584 7.61 48.93 -3.77
C PHE A 584 8.65 49.57 -2.84
N THR A 585 9.82 48.97 -2.80
CA THR A 585 10.97 49.44 -2.02
C THR A 585 12.18 49.65 -2.93
N PRO A 586 13.21 50.40 -2.54
CA PRO A 586 14.44 50.46 -3.32
C PRO A 586 15.07 49.10 -3.58
N ASN A 587 14.93 48.15 -2.62
CA ASN A 587 15.48 46.82 -2.75
C ASN A 587 14.67 45.97 -3.72
N SER A 588 13.34 46.04 -3.69
CA SER A 588 12.50 45.28 -4.63
C SER A 588 12.63 45.78 -6.07
N VAL A 589 12.72 47.09 -6.26
CA VAL A 589 13.00 47.69 -7.59
C VAL A 589 14.38 47.25 -8.09
N ARG A 590 15.42 47.28 -7.22
CA ARG A 590 16.76 46.77 -7.57
C ARG A 590 16.73 45.33 -8.00
N ARG A 591 16.04 44.49 -7.28
CA ARG A 591 15.85 43.05 -7.63
C ARG A 591 15.29 42.88 -9.04
N ALA A 592 14.32 43.70 -9.45
CA ALA A 592 13.78 43.66 -10.81
C ALA A 592 14.80 44.08 -11.88
N LEU A 593 15.63 45.08 -11.55
CA LEU A 593 16.71 45.53 -12.43
C LEU A 593 17.84 44.50 -12.51
N ASP A 594 18.19 43.84 -11.39
CA ASP A 594 19.15 42.71 -11.33
C ASP A 594 18.68 41.53 -12.19
N ALA A 595 17.35 41.34 -12.31
CA ALA A 595 16.73 40.35 -13.18
C ALA A 595 16.61 40.79 -14.67
N GLY A 596 17.32 41.87 -15.05
CA GLY A 596 17.42 42.31 -16.45
C GLY A 596 16.28 43.21 -16.94
N ARG A 597 15.36 43.63 -16.06
CA ARG A 597 14.34 44.62 -16.41
C ARG A 597 14.93 46.02 -16.45
N THR A 598 14.57 46.84 -17.43
CA THR A 598 14.92 48.27 -17.45
C THR A 598 13.87 49.11 -16.71
N ALA A 599 14.20 50.34 -16.35
CA ALA A 599 13.23 51.28 -15.78
C ALA A 599 12.04 51.50 -16.71
N ALA A 600 12.27 51.59 -18.01
CA ALA A 600 11.23 51.71 -19.02
C ALA A 600 10.31 50.47 -19.08
N ASP A 601 10.88 49.28 -18.96
CA ASP A 601 10.10 48.04 -18.93
C ASP A 601 9.21 47.97 -17.68
N LEU A 602 9.72 48.35 -16.51
CA LEU A 602 8.96 48.38 -15.26
C LEU A 602 7.83 49.42 -15.30
N GLN A 603 8.10 50.62 -15.81
CA GLN A 603 7.07 51.69 -15.99
C GLN A 603 6.00 51.23 -17.00
N THR A 604 6.41 50.66 -18.13
CA THR A 604 5.49 50.12 -19.15
C THR A 604 4.63 48.97 -18.60
N PHE A 605 5.25 48.05 -17.89
CA PHE A 605 4.57 46.95 -17.22
C PHE A 605 3.52 47.47 -16.22
N LEU A 606 3.88 48.37 -15.35
CA LEU A 606 2.96 48.94 -14.37
C LEU A 606 1.83 49.74 -15.02
N ALA A 607 2.12 50.48 -16.10
CA ALA A 607 1.09 51.21 -16.85
C ALA A 607 0.10 50.27 -17.57
N GLN A 608 0.58 49.15 -18.09
CA GLN A 608 -0.27 48.17 -18.79
C GLN A 608 -1.17 47.39 -17.82
N HIS A 609 -0.69 47.08 -16.62
CA HIS A 609 -1.37 46.25 -15.64
C HIS A 609 -1.97 46.99 -14.45
N SER A 610 -2.06 48.30 -14.51
CA SER A 610 -2.72 49.08 -13.46
C SER A 610 -3.98 49.77 -13.96
N ARG A 611 -5.04 49.71 -13.16
CA ARG A 611 -6.27 50.49 -13.38
C ARG A 611 -6.13 51.98 -13.03
N THR A 612 -5.11 52.34 -12.25
CA THR A 612 -4.79 53.71 -11.90
C THR A 612 -3.50 54.15 -12.62
N PRO A 613 -3.35 55.42 -12.95
CA PRO A 613 -2.08 55.91 -13.49
C PRO A 613 -0.92 55.59 -12.56
N VAL A 614 0.30 55.35 -13.11
CA VAL A 614 1.49 55.14 -12.31
C VAL A 614 1.75 56.37 -11.45
N PRO A 615 1.72 56.25 -10.11
CA PRO A 615 1.96 57.42 -9.24
C PRO A 615 3.36 57.99 -9.40
N GLN A 616 3.47 59.33 -9.39
CA GLN A 616 4.73 60.04 -9.55
C GLN A 616 5.82 59.61 -8.56
N PRO A 617 5.53 59.37 -7.24
CA PRO A 617 6.52 58.84 -6.31
C PRO A 617 7.12 57.51 -6.71
N LEU A 618 6.29 56.61 -7.31
CA LEU A 618 6.74 55.29 -7.77
C LEU A 618 7.63 55.42 -9.03
N ALA A 619 7.25 56.26 -9.98
CA ALA A 619 8.08 56.51 -11.14
C ALA A 619 9.46 57.08 -10.72
N TYR A 620 9.50 58.08 -9.77
CA TYR A 620 10.75 58.57 -9.25
C TYR A 620 11.59 57.52 -8.52
N LEU A 621 10.97 56.62 -7.75
CA LEU A 621 11.68 55.53 -7.10
C LEU A 621 12.38 54.63 -8.13
N ILE A 622 11.66 54.21 -9.18
CA ILE A 622 12.18 53.37 -10.25
C ILE A 622 13.36 54.07 -10.95
N ASP A 623 13.21 55.33 -11.32
CA ASP A 623 14.25 56.07 -12.03
C ASP A 623 15.49 56.33 -11.16
N ASP A 624 15.32 56.61 -9.85
CA ASP A 624 16.44 56.81 -8.93
C ASP A 624 17.25 55.54 -8.71
N VAL A 625 16.57 54.43 -8.50
CA VAL A 625 17.24 53.11 -8.34
C VAL A 625 17.93 52.70 -9.65
N ALA A 626 17.30 52.92 -10.80
CA ALA A 626 17.87 52.55 -12.12
C ALA A 626 19.12 53.38 -12.46
N ARG A 627 19.16 54.67 -12.07
CA ARG A 627 20.37 55.52 -12.26
C ARG A 627 21.60 54.98 -11.51
N ARG A 628 21.40 54.26 -10.42
CA ARG A 628 22.48 53.65 -9.60
C ARG A 628 22.75 52.22 -9.95
N HIS A 629 21.88 51.58 -10.75
CA HIS A 629 21.92 50.13 -11.09
C HIS A 629 22.70 49.86 -12.38
N GLY A 630 23.37 48.73 -12.44
CA GLY A 630 23.91 48.17 -13.70
C GLY A 630 25.19 48.84 -14.22
N ILE A 631 25.80 49.73 -13.43
CA ILE A 631 27.11 50.30 -13.77
C ILE A 631 28.18 49.21 -13.78
N LEU A 632 28.07 48.22 -12.86
CA LEU A 632 28.96 47.07 -12.77
C LEU A 632 28.31 45.82 -13.33
N ARG A 633 29.04 45.05 -14.15
CA ARG A 633 28.57 43.79 -14.70
C ARG A 633 29.62 42.70 -14.42
N VAL A 634 29.15 41.53 -13.98
CA VAL A 634 29.98 40.34 -13.67
C VAL A 634 29.59 39.22 -14.59
N GLY A 635 30.56 38.67 -15.29
CA GLY A 635 30.36 37.56 -16.19
C GLY A 635 31.34 36.43 -15.90
N ALA A 636 31.01 35.24 -16.38
CA ALA A 636 31.82 34.06 -16.16
C ALA A 636 32.93 33.94 -17.18
N ALA A 637 34.16 33.68 -16.66
CA ALA A 637 35.15 33.24 -17.55
C ALA A 637 36.33 32.50 -16.91
N SER A 638 36.60 32.47 -15.96
CA SER A 638 36.86 32.63 -14.60
C SER A 638 35.87 33.69 -14.27
N SER A 639 35.90 34.78 -13.80
CA SER A 639 34.88 35.78 -13.81
C SER A 639 35.47 37.11 -14.24
N TYR A 640 34.63 38.00 -14.80
CA TYR A 640 35.06 39.36 -15.12
C TYR A 640 34.07 40.36 -14.58
N LEU A 641 34.56 41.57 -14.33
CA LEU A 641 33.77 42.73 -13.97
C LEU A 641 33.94 43.76 -15.06
N ARG A 642 32.85 44.18 -15.72
CA ARG A 642 32.81 45.24 -16.74
C ARG A 642 32.07 46.46 -16.22
N CYS A 643 32.64 47.63 -16.42
CA CYS A 643 31.99 48.89 -16.09
C CYS A 643 32.40 49.97 -17.10
N ASP A 644 31.43 50.73 -17.58
CA ASP A 644 31.69 51.82 -18.52
C ASP A 644 32.33 53.06 -17.85
N ASP A 645 32.34 53.09 -16.49
CA ASP A 645 33.06 54.10 -15.71
C ASP A 645 34.38 53.56 -15.15
N PRO A 646 35.52 53.88 -15.72
CA PRO A 646 36.84 53.48 -15.22
C PRO A 646 37.16 53.94 -13.79
N ALA A 647 36.57 55.04 -13.32
CA ALA A 647 36.81 55.56 -11.98
C ALA A 647 36.22 54.62 -10.92
N LEU A 648 35.03 54.08 -11.17
CA LEU A 648 34.38 53.08 -10.31
C LEU A 648 35.17 51.79 -10.23
N LEU A 649 35.73 51.28 -11.35
CA LEU A 649 36.58 50.09 -11.36
C LEU A 649 37.88 50.30 -10.57
N ASN A 650 38.47 51.49 -10.61
CA ASN A 650 39.63 51.81 -9.80
C ASN A 650 39.29 51.89 -8.31
N GLU A 651 38.12 52.38 -7.94
CA GLU A 651 37.59 52.34 -6.57
C GLU A 651 37.46 50.94 -6.05
N VAL A 652 36.86 50.03 -6.84
CA VAL A 652 36.75 48.58 -6.51
C VAL A 652 38.12 47.94 -6.33
N LEU A 653 39.11 48.28 -7.19
CA LEU A 653 40.47 47.75 -7.08
C LEU A 653 41.20 48.27 -5.84
N ALA A 654 40.90 49.49 -5.39
CA ALA A 654 41.51 50.12 -4.22
C ALA A 654 40.87 49.69 -2.89
N ASP A 655 39.68 49.02 -2.92
CA ASP A 655 39.00 48.54 -1.70
C ASP A 655 39.74 47.35 -1.12
N ARG A 656 40.14 47.44 0.17
CA ARG A 656 40.83 46.37 0.89
C ARG A 656 40.02 45.06 0.96
N ARG A 657 38.71 45.14 0.93
CA ARG A 657 37.77 44.01 0.94
C ARG A 657 37.80 43.23 -0.38
N ALA A 658 38.31 43.83 -1.46
CA ALA A 658 38.46 43.16 -2.75
C ALA A 658 39.75 42.32 -2.88
N ALA A 659 40.65 42.33 -1.87
CA ALA A 659 41.95 41.67 -1.93
C ALA A 659 41.82 40.14 -2.18
N ASP A 660 40.83 39.49 -1.54
CA ASP A 660 40.61 38.07 -1.68
C ASP A 660 40.02 37.68 -3.05
N LEU A 661 39.44 38.62 -3.77
CA LEU A 661 38.84 38.39 -5.10
C LEU A 661 39.91 38.35 -6.21
N ARG A 662 41.17 38.67 -5.90
CA ARG A 662 42.31 38.69 -6.85
C ARG A 662 41.95 39.40 -8.16
N LEU A 663 41.37 40.60 -8.05
CA LEU A 663 40.98 41.40 -9.19
C LEU A 663 42.22 41.89 -9.97
N ARG A 664 42.15 41.81 -11.29
CA ARG A 664 43.19 42.31 -12.21
C ARG A 664 42.51 43.13 -13.30
N LEU A 665 42.99 44.36 -13.52
CA LEU A 665 42.55 45.23 -14.61
C LEU A 665 42.98 44.59 -15.96
N LEU A 666 42.01 44.28 -16.81
CA LEU A 666 42.25 43.79 -18.19
C LEU A 666 42.15 44.92 -19.22
N ALA A 667 41.27 45.83 -19.02
CA ALA A 667 41.03 47.01 -19.84
C ALA A 667 40.54 48.15 -18.92
N PRO A 668 40.57 49.44 -19.34
CA PRO A 668 40.05 50.54 -18.55
C PRO A 668 38.61 50.30 -18.03
N THR A 669 37.85 49.46 -18.71
CA THR A 669 36.44 49.14 -18.42
C THR A 669 36.22 47.70 -17.95
N VAL A 670 37.31 46.88 -17.75
CA VAL A 670 37.16 45.44 -17.43
C VAL A 670 38.18 45.00 -16.41
N LEU A 671 37.71 44.39 -15.32
CA LEU A 671 38.50 43.61 -14.35
C LEU A 671 38.24 42.14 -14.50
N ALA A 672 39.29 41.30 -14.40
CA ALA A 672 39.14 39.85 -14.26
C ALA A 672 39.32 39.44 -12.80
N SER A 673 38.57 38.39 -12.39
CA SER A 673 38.69 37.74 -11.10
C SER A 673 38.88 36.20 -11.29
N GLN A 674 39.58 35.62 -10.31
CA GLN A 674 39.67 34.18 -10.21
C GLN A 674 38.58 33.57 -9.30
N ALA A 675 37.80 34.39 -8.63
CA ALA A 675 36.66 33.98 -7.87
C ALA A 675 35.51 33.50 -8.81
N ALA A 676 34.70 32.57 -8.37
CA ALA A 676 33.51 32.18 -9.08
C ALA A 676 32.52 33.35 -9.21
N PRO A 677 31.68 33.43 -10.25
CA PRO A 677 30.80 34.57 -10.50
C PRO A 677 29.89 34.92 -9.34
N ASP A 678 29.34 33.91 -8.64
CA ASP A 678 28.48 34.05 -7.46
C ASP A 678 29.24 34.67 -6.28
N VAL A 679 30.48 34.22 -6.03
CA VAL A 679 31.35 34.76 -4.97
C VAL A 679 31.72 36.22 -5.26
N LEU A 680 32.03 36.55 -6.52
CA LEU A 680 32.35 37.92 -6.94
C LEU A 680 31.12 38.84 -6.79
N LEU A 681 29.94 38.38 -7.21
CA LEU A 681 28.67 39.11 -7.06
C LEU A 681 28.34 39.40 -5.59
N ALA A 682 28.45 38.34 -4.73
CA ALA A 682 28.18 38.51 -3.29
C ALA A 682 29.16 39.46 -2.62
N ALA A 683 30.44 39.39 -2.95
CA ALA A 683 31.47 40.28 -2.40
C ALA A 683 31.26 41.76 -2.82
N LEU A 684 30.96 42.00 -4.10
CA LEU A 684 30.68 43.35 -4.60
C LEU A 684 29.44 43.96 -3.94
N ARG A 685 28.39 43.15 -3.71
CA ARG A 685 27.19 43.56 -2.96
C ARG A 685 27.52 43.92 -1.50
N THR A 686 28.36 43.14 -0.84
CA THR A 686 28.81 43.37 0.53
C THR A 686 29.63 44.66 0.63
N MET A 687 30.34 45.02 -0.43
CA MET A 687 31.08 46.28 -0.54
C MET A 687 30.18 47.50 -0.83
N GLY A 688 28.90 47.28 -1.16
CA GLY A 688 27.90 48.35 -1.43
C GLY A 688 27.67 48.65 -2.89
N TYR A 689 28.24 47.85 -3.79
CA TYR A 689 27.97 47.96 -5.24
C TYR A 689 26.75 47.15 -5.65
N ALA A 690 26.19 47.44 -6.81
CA ALA A 690 25.02 46.73 -7.36
C ALA A 690 25.38 46.11 -8.71
N PRO A 691 26.14 44.97 -8.72
CA PRO A 691 26.54 44.33 -9.94
C PRO A 691 25.35 43.49 -10.51
N ALA A 692 25.21 43.42 -11.84
CA ALA A 692 24.35 42.51 -12.56
C ALA A 692 25.18 41.33 -13.14
N ALA A 693 24.61 40.12 -13.16
CA ALA A 693 25.23 38.94 -13.80
C ALA A 693 25.07 39.03 -15.32
N GLU A 694 26.09 38.67 -16.08
CA GLU A 694 26.12 38.67 -17.55
C GLU A 694 26.41 37.25 -18.08
N SER A 695 25.67 36.80 -19.12
CA SER A 695 25.92 35.53 -19.81
C SER A 695 27.17 35.60 -20.71
N ALA A 696 27.63 34.46 -21.24
CA ALA A 696 28.74 34.38 -22.18
C ALA A 696 28.45 35.14 -23.50
N GLU A 697 27.19 35.32 -23.82
CA GLU A 697 26.71 36.05 -25.01
C GLU A 697 26.54 37.54 -24.75
N GLY A 698 26.74 37.99 -23.50
CA GLY A 698 26.62 39.42 -23.09
C GLY A 698 25.22 39.83 -22.64
N ASP A 699 24.29 38.91 -22.54
CA ASP A 699 22.96 39.12 -21.98
C ASP A 699 22.98 38.99 -20.44
N VAL A 700 22.15 39.81 -19.76
CA VAL A 700 22.03 39.73 -18.31
C VAL A 700 21.37 38.44 -17.90
N LEU A 701 22.07 37.62 -17.14
CA LEU A 701 21.52 36.34 -16.61
C LEU A 701 20.42 36.67 -15.61
N ILE A 702 19.19 36.21 -15.92
CA ILE A 702 18.06 36.23 -15.00
C ILE A 702 18.24 35.10 -14.00
N THR A 703 19.14 35.25 -13.05
CA THR A 703 19.19 34.39 -11.87
C THR A 703 18.42 35.09 -10.77
N ARG A 704 17.43 34.39 -10.13
CA ARG A 704 16.99 34.81 -8.80
C ARG A 704 18.15 34.50 -7.86
N PRO A 705 18.95 35.50 -7.44
CA PRO A 705 20.27 35.24 -6.84
C PRO A 705 20.22 34.57 -5.47
N ASP A 706 19.01 34.48 -4.86
CA ASP A 706 18.84 34.07 -3.47
C ASP A 706 17.91 32.85 -3.30
N SER A 707 17.43 32.26 -4.38
CA SER A 707 16.51 31.07 -4.27
C SER A 707 17.29 29.78 -4.34
N HIS A 708 17.29 29.02 -3.23
CA HIS A 708 17.89 27.70 -3.15
C HIS A 708 16.99 26.66 -3.84
N ARG A 709 17.57 25.80 -4.66
CA ARG A 709 16.90 24.65 -5.30
C ARG A 709 17.73 23.40 -5.11
N THR A 710 17.05 22.28 -4.94
CA THR A 710 17.75 20.99 -4.96
C THR A 710 18.19 20.62 -6.38
N PRO A 711 19.16 19.71 -6.56
CA PRO A 711 19.30 19.00 -7.83
C PRO A 711 17.97 18.34 -8.25
N PRO A 712 17.77 17.98 -9.53
CA PRO A 712 16.57 17.26 -9.96
C PRO A 712 16.32 16.03 -9.08
N ARG A 713 15.14 15.95 -8.46
CA ARG A 713 14.71 14.87 -7.58
C ARG A 713 13.37 14.29 -8.05
N THR A 714 13.21 12.99 -7.94
CA THR A 714 11.92 12.33 -8.15
C THR A 714 11.11 12.38 -6.86
N ALA A 715 9.78 12.49 -6.98
CA ALA A 715 8.88 12.35 -5.85
C ALA A 715 9.10 11.01 -5.13
N PRO A 716 8.92 10.95 -3.80
CA PRO A 716 9.02 9.69 -3.09
C PRO A 716 7.97 8.71 -3.60
N THR A 717 8.41 7.50 -3.94
CA THR A 717 7.47 6.46 -4.38
C THR A 717 6.68 5.94 -3.19
N PRO A 718 5.34 5.85 -3.29
CA PRO A 718 4.54 5.23 -2.25
C PRO A 718 4.99 3.79 -1.98
N VAL A 719 5.03 3.40 -0.71
CA VAL A 719 5.41 2.04 -0.32
C VAL A 719 4.34 1.07 -0.81
N PRO A 720 4.64 0.11 -1.69
CA PRO A 720 3.63 -0.73 -2.29
C PRO A 720 2.95 -1.62 -1.25
N ASP A 721 1.62 -1.70 -1.31
CA ASP A 721 0.80 -2.63 -0.53
C ASP A 721 0.73 -4.00 -1.22
N GLY A 722 1.87 -4.66 -1.31
CA GLY A 722 2.04 -5.90 -2.05
C GLY A 722 2.46 -5.69 -3.51
N PRO A 723 2.40 -6.75 -4.33
CA PRO A 723 2.77 -6.69 -5.73
C PRO A 723 1.87 -5.74 -6.54
N PRO A 724 2.41 -5.05 -7.56
CA PRO A 724 1.63 -4.15 -8.41
C PRO A 724 0.50 -4.92 -9.13
N THR A 725 -0.60 -4.23 -9.37
CA THR A 725 -1.71 -4.78 -10.16
C THR A 725 -1.22 -4.97 -11.59
N PRO A 726 -1.34 -6.20 -12.17
CA PRO A 726 -0.89 -6.46 -13.52
C PRO A 726 -1.77 -5.75 -14.55
N ASP A 727 -1.17 -5.23 -15.60
CA ASP A 727 -1.89 -4.73 -16.77
C ASP A 727 -2.43 -5.89 -17.64
N ASP A 728 -3.31 -5.57 -18.57
CA ASP A 728 -3.96 -6.58 -19.43
C ASP A 728 -2.96 -7.29 -20.34
N THR A 729 -1.88 -6.63 -20.76
CA THR A 729 -0.82 -7.21 -21.60
C THR A 729 -0.05 -8.28 -20.84
N LEU A 730 0.38 -7.95 -19.62
CA LEU A 730 1.07 -8.89 -18.73
C LEU A 730 0.16 -10.07 -18.37
N LEU A 731 -1.12 -9.83 -18.09
CA LEU A 731 -2.10 -10.88 -17.81
C LEU A 731 -2.26 -11.83 -18.98
N ALA A 732 -2.46 -11.32 -20.18
CA ALA A 732 -2.61 -12.14 -21.40
C ALA A 732 -1.35 -12.98 -21.67
N ALA A 733 -0.16 -12.37 -21.53
CA ALA A 733 1.11 -13.07 -21.70
C ALA A 733 1.31 -14.16 -20.63
N ALA A 734 1.02 -13.85 -19.36
CA ALA A 734 1.14 -14.80 -18.25
C ALA A 734 0.18 -15.98 -18.42
N ILE A 735 -1.08 -15.76 -18.77
CA ILE A 735 -2.07 -16.83 -19.00
C ILE A 735 -1.63 -17.72 -20.15
N LYS A 736 -1.17 -17.14 -21.26
CA LYS A 736 -0.65 -17.88 -22.41
C LYS A 736 0.53 -18.76 -22.01
N ALA A 737 1.46 -18.24 -21.22
CA ALA A 737 2.61 -18.97 -20.72
C ALA A 737 2.19 -20.12 -19.78
N ILE A 738 1.34 -19.84 -18.78
CA ILE A 738 0.82 -20.82 -17.82
C ILE A 738 0.07 -21.95 -18.55
N ARG A 739 -0.79 -21.64 -19.52
CA ARG A 739 -1.52 -22.65 -20.33
C ARG A 739 -0.60 -23.45 -21.21
N ALA A 740 0.42 -22.85 -21.81
CA ALA A 740 1.42 -23.56 -22.61
C ALA A 740 2.23 -24.53 -21.75
N GLY A 741 2.69 -24.06 -20.58
CA GLY A 741 3.41 -24.90 -19.63
C GLY A 741 2.57 -26.06 -19.09
N ASP A 742 1.29 -25.80 -18.76
CA ASP A 742 0.38 -26.83 -18.29
C ASP A 742 0.10 -27.90 -19.35
N ARG A 743 -0.07 -27.51 -20.63
CA ARG A 743 -0.17 -28.45 -21.74
C ARG A 743 1.09 -29.31 -21.89
N ALA A 744 2.26 -28.69 -21.74
CA ALA A 744 3.53 -29.41 -21.79
C ALA A 744 3.69 -30.39 -20.61
N ALA A 745 3.31 -29.98 -19.40
CA ALA A 745 3.41 -30.77 -18.18
C ALA A 745 2.39 -31.92 -18.13
N THR A 746 1.21 -31.76 -18.77
CA THR A 746 0.13 -32.75 -18.80
C THR A 746 0.12 -33.61 -20.08
N ALA A 747 0.95 -33.27 -21.08
CA ALA A 747 1.10 -34.10 -22.26
C ALA A 747 1.58 -35.48 -21.86
N THR A 748 0.83 -36.50 -22.28
CA THR A 748 1.23 -37.88 -22.11
C THR A 748 2.57 -38.05 -22.77
N ARG A 749 3.62 -38.32 -21.98
CA ARG A 749 4.94 -38.66 -22.49
C ARG A 749 4.78 -39.89 -23.35
N ARG A 750 4.73 -39.75 -24.66
CA ARG A 750 4.91 -40.88 -25.55
C ARG A 750 6.35 -41.32 -25.30
N GLU A 751 6.53 -42.49 -24.71
CA GLU A 751 7.87 -43.08 -24.66
C GLU A 751 8.36 -43.14 -26.10
N PRO A 752 9.44 -42.42 -26.46
CA PRO A 752 10.01 -42.59 -27.79
C PRO A 752 10.44 -44.05 -27.88
N THR A 753 9.96 -44.74 -28.91
CA THR A 753 10.56 -46.00 -29.32
C THR A 753 12.04 -45.72 -29.49
N PRO A 754 12.97 -46.36 -28.76
CA PRO A 754 14.37 -46.04 -28.85
C PRO A 754 14.86 -46.27 -30.27
N ASP A 755 15.17 -45.23 -31.02
CA ASP A 755 15.98 -45.28 -32.20
C ASP A 755 17.43 -45.53 -31.73
N PRO A 756 18.02 -46.67 -32.05
CA PRO A 756 19.35 -47.01 -31.56
C PRO A 756 20.43 -46.02 -32.02
N ARG A 757 20.11 -44.98 -32.82
CA ARG A 757 20.99 -43.93 -33.29
C ARG A 757 20.78 -42.58 -32.64
N GLN A 758 19.87 -42.43 -31.69
CA GLN A 758 19.63 -41.17 -30.96
C GLN A 758 19.98 -41.35 -29.47
N LEU A 759 20.84 -40.41 -28.99
CA LEU A 759 21.16 -40.32 -27.57
C LEU A 759 19.91 -40.06 -26.71
N PRO A 760 19.70 -40.84 -25.62
CA PRO A 760 18.62 -40.58 -24.71
C PRO A 760 18.84 -39.18 -24.06
N ARG A 761 17.76 -38.39 -23.99
CA ARG A 761 17.77 -37.14 -23.19
C ARG A 761 17.75 -37.51 -21.72
N THR A 762 18.81 -37.18 -20.99
CA THR A 762 18.95 -37.46 -19.56
C THR A 762 18.68 -36.20 -18.74
N ALA A 763 18.12 -36.37 -17.53
CA ALA A 763 17.96 -35.25 -16.61
C ALA A 763 19.32 -34.73 -16.14
N ALA A 764 19.44 -33.43 -15.79
CA ALA A 764 20.74 -32.82 -15.43
C ALA A 764 21.45 -33.54 -14.27
N ALA A 765 20.71 -34.07 -13.30
CA ALA A 765 21.28 -34.86 -12.22
C ALA A 765 21.81 -36.22 -12.68
N GLU A 766 21.12 -36.89 -13.61
CA GLU A 766 21.57 -38.16 -14.21
C GLU A 766 22.77 -37.93 -15.11
N THR A 767 22.77 -36.86 -15.91
CA THR A 767 23.90 -36.45 -16.74
C THR A 767 25.18 -36.22 -15.91
N LEU A 768 25.03 -35.51 -14.78
CA LEU A 768 26.14 -35.26 -13.86
C LEU A 768 26.65 -36.54 -13.22
N ALA A 769 25.77 -37.41 -12.75
CA ALA A 769 26.13 -38.66 -12.14
C ALA A 769 26.85 -39.60 -13.12
N ALA A 770 26.34 -39.73 -14.38
CA ALA A 770 26.96 -40.54 -15.41
C ALA A 770 28.35 -40.01 -15.78
N LEU A 771 28.52 -38.69 -15.96
CA LEU A 771 29.82 -38.09 -16.26
C LEU A 771 30.83 -38.23 -15.11
N GLN A 772 30.39 -38.14 -13.85
CA GLN A 772 31.24 -38.37 -12.68
C GLN A 772 31.72 -39.83 -12.60
N THR A 773 30.78 -40.75 -12.89
CA THR A 773 31.15 -42.19 -12.95
C THR A 773 32.12 -42.47 -14.06
N ALA A 774 31.92 -41.91 -15.23
CA ALA A 774 32.83 -42.07 -16.38
C ALA A 774 34.25 -41.50 -16.10
N VAL A 775 34.34 -40.36 -15.38
CA VAL A 775 35.64 -39.83 -14.92
C VAL A 775 36.36 -40.79 -13.97
N LEU A 776 35.60 -41.46 -13.06
CA LEU A 776 36.19 -42.39 -12.09
C LEU A 776 36.63 -43.72 -12.74
N LEU A 777 35.87 -44.17 -13.72
CA LEU A 777 36.12 -45.44 -14.41
C LEU A 777 37.04 -45.29 -15.62
N GLY A 778 37.27 -44.06 -16.09
CA GLY A 778 38.03 -43.78 -17.32
C GLY A 778 37.33 -44.24 -18.59
N GLU A 779 35.99 -44.25 -18.56
CA GLU A 779 35.13 -44.73 -19.62
C GLU A 779 34.81 -43.63 -20.64
N ARG A 780 34.67 -44.04 -21.90
CA ARG A 780 34.32 -43.18 -23.01
C ARG A 780 32.84 -42.92 -23.06
N MET A 781 32.41 -41.66 -23.26
CA MET A 781 31.00 -41.26 -23.24
C MET A 781 30.59 -40.61 -24.57
N TRP A 782 29.36 -40.94 -24.99
CA TRP A 782 28.69 -40.26 -26.08
C TRP A 782 27.80 -39.15 -25.52
N ILE A 783 28.01 -37.89 -25.91
CA ILE A 783 27.23 -36.74 -25.43
C ILE A 783 26.52 -36.01 -26.55
N GLY A 784 25.31 -35.53 -26.31
CA GLY A 784 24.65 -34.51 -27.11
C GLY A 784 24.97 -33.13 -26.54
N TYR A 785 25.47 -32.21 -27.36
CA TYR A 785 25.89 -30.87 -26.91
C TYR A 785 25.33 -29.77 -27.78
N LEU A 786 24.79 -28.71 -27.13
CA LEU A 786 24.33 -27.48 -27.79
C LEU A 786 25.45 -26.44 -27.74
N ASN A 787 25.92 -25.96 -28.89
CA ASN A 787 26.92 -24.90 -28.96
C ASN A 787 26.31 -23.51 -28.57
N ALA A 788 27.09 -22.46 -28.63
CA ALA A 788 26.65 -21.10 -28.27
C ALA A 788 25.56 -20.56 -29.21
N GLU A 789 25.53 -21.02 -30.45
CA GLU A 789 24.53 -20.66 -31.47
C GLU A 789 23.27 -21.56 -31.44
N GLY A 790 23.18 -22.49 -30.46
CA GLY A 790 22.01 -23.38 -30.31
C GLY A 790 22.00 -24.56 -31.27
N ILE A 791 23.10 -24.85 -32.00
CA ILE A 791 23.23 -25.99 -32.92
C ILE A 791 23.58 -27.24 -32.12
N ALA A 792 22.74 -28.29 -32.24
CA ALA A 792 22.98 -29.55 -31.61
C ALA A 792 24.07 -30.37 -32.34
N SER A 793 25.01 -30.93 -31.59
CA SER A 793 26.02 -31.84 -32.09
C SER A 793 26.16 -33.05 -31.18
N GLN A 794 26.47 -34.20 -31.73
CA GLN A 794 26.79 -35.40 -30.95
C GLN A 794 28.32 -35.60 -30.97
N ARG A 795 28.90 -35.92 -29.80
CA ARG A 795 30.34 -36.02 -29.62
C ARG A 795 30.71 -37.19 -28.75
N ILE A 796 31.82 -37.83 -29.09
CA ILE A 796 32.44 -38.84 -28.24
C ILE A 796 33.53 -38.11 -27.44
N ILE A 797 33.47 -38.25 -26.11
CA ILE A 797 34.41 -37.61 -25.21
C ILE A 797 35.00 -38.60 -24.21
N ASP A 798 36.27 -38.41 -23.81
CA ASP A 798 36.87 -39.06 -22.66
C ASP A 798 36.84 -38.00 -21.50
N PRO A 799 35.93 -38.09 -20.53
CA PRO A 799 35.81 -37.09 -19.48
C PRO A 799 36.97 -37.23 -18.48
N VAL A 800 37.66 -36.10 -18.23
CA VAL A 800 38.85 -36.04 -17.35
C VAL A 800 38.47 -35.45 -15.99
N LYS A 801 37.60 -34.44 -15.96
CA LYS A 801 37.24 -33.74 -14.74
C LYS A 801 35.88 -33.10 -14.87
N VAL A 802 35.05 -33.11 -13.77
CA VAL A 802 33.79 -32.41 -13.66
C VAL A 802 33.87 -31.44 -12.48
N GLU A 803 33.85 -30.13 -12.74
CA GLU A 803 33.97 -29.12 -11.70
C GLU A 803 33.29 -27.79 -12.13
N GLY A 804 32.65 -27.07 -11.17
CA GLY A 804 32.13 -25.73 -11.39
C GLY A 804 31.02 -25.63 -12.44
N GLY A 805 30.27 -26.71 -12.72
CA GLY A 805 29.23 -26.73 -13.75
C GLY A 805 29.74 -27.01 -15.16
N PHE A 806 31.01 -27.47 -15.29
CA PHE A 806 31.68 -27.82 -16.55
C PHE A 806 32.27 -29.20 -16.48
N VAL A 807 32.38 -29.85 -17.64
CA VAL A 807 33.13 -31.08 -17.89
C VAL A 807 34.33 -30.74 -18.77
N THR A 808 35.53 -31.06 -18.31
CA THR A 808 36.75 -31.07 -19.15
C THR A 808 36.96 -32.47 -19.67
N ALA A 809 37.00 -32.64 -20.97
CA ALA A 809 37.08 -33.93 -21.62
C ALA A 809 37.93 -33.84 -22.92
N PHE A 810 38.53 -34.94 -23.31
CA PHE A 810 39.14 -35.08 -24.64
C PHE A 810 38.04 -35.32 -25.66
N ASP A 811 37.89 -34.43 -26.65
CA ASP A 811 36.86 -34.51 -27.70
C ASP A 811 37.50 -35.24 -28.92
N HIS A 812 37.07 -36.48 -29.15
CA HIS A 812 37.55 -37.29 -30.27
C HIS A 812 37.20 -36.74 -31.66
N HIS A 813 36.20 -35.84 -31.75
CA HIS A 813 35.83 -35.21 -33.00
C HIS A 813 36.75 -34.03 -33.33
N ALA A 814 37.26 -33.34 -32.31
CA ALA A 814 38.16 -32.19 -32.46
C ALA A 814 39.61 -32.52 -32.23
N ASP A 815 39.93 -33.74 -31.71
CA ASP A 815 41.25 -34.24 -31.37
C ASP A 815 42.01 -33.35 -30.38
N GLU A 816 41.26 -32.73 -29.41
CA GLU A 816 41.80 -31.82 -28.40
C GLU A 816 41.01 -31.86 -27.09
N LEU A 817 41.65 -31.40 -25.99
CA LEU A 817 40.97 -31.21 -24.71
C LEU A 817 40.02 -29.98 -24.77
N ARG A 818 38.74 -30.22 -24.50
CA ARG A 818 37.69 -29.19 -24.48
C ARG A 818 36.90 -29.16 -23.16
N THR A 819 36.30 -28.01 -22.90
CA THR A 819 35.40 -27.82 -21.75
C THR A 819 33.96 -27.64 -22.22
N PHE A 820 33.07 -28.50 -21.71
CA PHE A 820 31.67 -28.52 -22.04
C PHE A 820 30.86 -28.05 -20.84
N ALA A 821 29.96 -27.10 -21.05
CA ALA A 821 29.02 -26.65 -19.99
C ALA A 821 27.95 -27.69 -19.75
N LEU A 822 27.77 -28.19 -18.52
CA LEU A 822 26.81 -29.24 -18.16
C LEU A 822 25.36 -28.92 -18.54
N HIS A 823 24.95 -27.66 -18.41
CA HIS A 823 23.61 -27.21 -18.77
C HIS A 823 23.31 -27.22 -20.28
N ARG A 824 24.35 -27.42 -21.11
CA ARG A 824 24.24 -27.54 -22.57
C ARG A 824 24.34 -28.97 -23.06
N ILE A 825 24.59 -29.93 -22.18
CA ILE A 825 24.61 -31.35 -22.50
C ILE A 825 23.16 -31.82 -22.48
N THR A 826 22.66 -32.29 -23.62
CA THR A 826 21.24 -32.70 -23.82
C THR A 826 20.98 -34.15 -23.51
N GLY A 827 22.01 -34.96 -23.39
CA GLY A 827 21.93 -36.39 -23.07
C GLY A 827 23.32 -37.02 -23.09
N VAL A 828 23.46 -38.15 -22.40
CA VAL A 828 24.68 -38.93 -22.29
C VAL A 828 24.36 -40.39 -22.46
N ALA A 829 25.25 -41.16 -23.06
CA ALA A 829 25.22 -42.62 -23.11
C ALA A 829 26.66 -43.18 -23.02
N GLU A 830 26.77 -44.36 -22.43
CA GLU A 830 28.02 -45.11 -22.42
C GLU A 830 28.25 -45.73 -23.82
N LEU A 831 29.49 -45.81 -24.24
CA LEU A 831 29.88 -46.49 -25.48
C LEU A 831 30.18 -47.96 -25.10
N ASP A 832 29.34 -48.88 -25.55
CA ASP A 832 29.70 -50.30 -25.55
C ASP A 832 30.94 -50.47 -26.47
N GLU A 833 31.99 -51.12 -25.99
CA GLU A 833 33.25 -51.39 -26.77
C GLU A 833 33.02 -52.22 -28.02
#